data_025bbdbb4df27395e029593992b4f8cb
#
_entry.id   025bbdbb4df27395e029593992b4f8cb
#
_cell.length_a   1.000
_cell.length_b   1.000
_cell.length_c   1.000
_cell.angle_alpha   90.00
_cell.angle_beta   90.00
_cell.angle_gamma   90.00
#
_symmetry.space_group_name_H-M   'P 1'
#
loop_
_entity.id
_entity.type
_entity.pdbx_description
1 polymer ?
#
loop_
_entity_poly.entity_id
_entity_poly.type
_entity_poly.pdbx_seq_one_letter_code
_entity_poly.pdbx_strand_id
1 'polypeptide(L)'
;MSVPTASYLESVDDVVASFETTSTGLTTAQADEHRARFGSNVIVEVTHESGLRRYLRQYKDWMIVLLLASAVVTGILGDFGTAGVLVVLVVLNTLIGFVQEYRAEKTMEALERLVDPLSEVYRDGELTQVASTLLVVGDVVRLTEGSSVPADVRLIRSTAFSTNDFALTGESDPTRKFVQAIPHEVPVADRHNMAFAGTTVATGEAFAVVIATGMGTELGRIARLSQSAPVTRSPLQLETTKIARYVTYGVAVVTAIVLVIAVQSDLAIKDALLFAVGFACALIPQGLPAEVNTALAAAAGILAKQNALVKRLSAVETLGATHVICTDKTGTLTKNQMTVTELTVGGATYTSTGTGYDPAGTITPTARGDAAARLTAFLSVGVLASNARLVPPAADEPAWRILGDPTEGALVVLARKGGLDVDAILAANEEIGELPFDSTRKLMTSIRRGADGTITAYAKGAPESILERATRIVDGTRVRPITAADREALLAVHTERATRALRNLLFATRTLTAKDAATNDLHVIEKDLTVLGMVSMIDPIRTAVPAAMADVLAAGVKVNIVTGDFSLTAEAIARQAGLIGDDGIIVVTGAELAGMSDEVVLEHASRGGTVFSRVAPEDKVRIVDLVKAAGLVVAVTGDGINDAPALRHASIGVAMGATGTDVAKQAAEIVLLDDSFATLVTAIRQGRTIYRNISKGVLSCLTSNAAEFVANSASLALASLGGVPLALNVLQILAIDLLGEIFPIAALGRDRAEGETMKDPPRDPLRRILNKRSIFDIFWAGALMGGFAIVNYLLFYGRAGIDPFTEVVPADVLAPATTMTYVTIMVCQLVSIVQRRSVHGFFTRYQFTNRTFWLAIGVAVAIMLVIVYVPFVAGFFGTGAISLLDWGFVLLAAVVFLALRELQRVLGLSRV
;
A
#
# COMPACT_ATOMS: atom_id res chain seq x y z
N MET A 1 11.13 -38.11 1.08
CA MET A 1 12.34 -38.36 0.28
C MET A 1 13.11 -37.06 0.18
N SER A 2 14.42 -37.08 0.49
CA SER A 2 15.25 -35.87 0.32
C SER A 2 15.40 -35.58 -1.17
N VAL A 3 15.03 -34.33 -1.57
CA VAL A 3 15.34 -33.80 -2.90
C VAL A 3 16.87 -33.98 -3.14
N PRO A 4 17.32 -34.42 -4.32
CA PRO A 4 18.74 -34.52 -4.61
C PRO A 4 19.42 -33.16 -4.43
N THR A 5 20.26 -33.03 -3.43
CA THR A 5 20.93 -31.76 -3.05
C THR A 5 22.06 -31.38 -4.01
N ALA A 6 22.28 -32.16 -5.07
CA ALA A 6 23.45 -32.04 -5.94
C ALA A 6 23.14 -31.75 -7.42
N SER A 7 21.92 -31.25 -7.74
CA SER A 7 21.51 -30.99 -9.13
C SER A 7 22.42 -30.03 -9.90
N TYR A 8 23.25 -29.22 -9.22
CA TYR A 8 24.25 -28.34 -9.84
C TYR A 8 25.48 -29.11 -10.38
N LEU A 9 25.70 -30.36 -9.90
CA LEU A 9 26.77 -31.25 -10.39
C LEU A 9 26.34 -32.05 -11.62
N GLU A 10 25.02 -32.14 -11.88
CA GLU A 10 24.43 -32.98 -12.92
C GLU A 10 24.36 -32.24 -14.26
N SER A 11 24.40 -33.01 -15.35
CA SER A 11 24.13 -32.46 -16.70
C SER A 11 22.64 -32.07 -16.81
N VAL A 12 22.33 -31.24 -17.81
CA VAL A 12 20.93 -30.81 -18.06
C VAL A 12 20.02 -32.01 -18.29
N ASP A 13 20.47 -32.99 -19.08
CA ASP A 13 19.67 -34.16 -19.43
C ASP A 13 19.42 -35.05 -18.20
N ASP A 14 20.42 -35.21 -17.31
CA ASP A 14 20.28 -35.95 -16.09
C ASP A 14 19.32 -35.28 -15.12
N VAL A 15 19.36 -33.93 -15.01
CA VAL A 15 18.42 -33.17 -14.19
C VAL A 15 16.98 -33.30 -14.70
N VAL A 16 16.76 -33.15 -16.00
CA VAL A 16 15.44 -33.30 -16.62
C VAL A 16 14.89 -34.70 -16.35
N ALA A 17 15.72 -35.72 -16.46
CA ALA A 17 15.33 -37.13 -16.20
C ALA A 17 15.07 -37.39 -14.70
N SER A 18 15.90 -36.85 -13.79
CA SER A 18 15.79 -37.08 -12.34
C SER A 18 14.51 -36.47 -11.73
N PHE A 19 13.98 -35.41 -12.35
CA PHE A 19 12.73 -34.77 -11.91
C PHE A 19 11.50 -35.19 -12.73
N GLU A 20 11.61 -36.29 -13.51
CA GLU A 20 10.50 -36.87 -14.30
C GLU A 20 9.79 -35.84 -15.19
N THR A 21 10.56 -34.88 -15.76
CA THR A 21 10.06 -33.78 -16.58
C THR A 21 10.62 -33.82 -18.02
N THR A 22 10.18 -32.89 -18.84
CA THR A 22 10.70 -32.70 -20.22
C THR A 22 11.08 -31.25 -20.44
N SER A 23 11.82 -30.96 -21.52
CA SER A 23 12.12 -29.56 -21.89
C SER A 23 10.87 -28.70 -22.19
N THR A 24 9.71 -29.34 -22.38
CA THR A 24 8.39 -28.73 -22.58
C THR A 24 7.51 -28.80 -21.32
N GLY A 25 8.08 -29.13 -20.16
CA GLY A 25 7.41 -29.15 -18.85
C GLY A 25 6.61 -30.41 -18.56
N LEU A 26 5.86 -30.36 -17.47
CA LEU A 26 4.96 -31.40 -16.97
C LEU A 26 3.56 -31.24 -17.62
N THR A 27 2.83 -32.34 -17.67
CA THR A 27 1.36 -32.25 -17.90
C THR A 27 0.65 -31.77 -16.64
N THR A 28 -0.55 -31.21 -16.78
CA THR A 28 -1.37 -30.76 -15.64
C THR A 28 -1.61 -31.89 -14.64
N ALA A 29 -1.85 -33.12 -15.12
CA ALA A 29 -2.05 -34.29 -14.26
C ALA A 29 -0.79 -34.67 -13.46
N GLN A 30 0.40 -34.62 -14.09
CA GLN A 30 1.68 -34.85 -13.40
C GLN A 30 1.97 -33.77 -12.37
N ALA A 31 1.65 -32.50 -12.69
CA ALA A 31 1.82 -31.39 -11.75
C ALA A 31 0.93 -31.56 -10.49
N ASP A 32 -0.28 -32.06 -10.62
CA ASP A 32 -1.15 -32.36 -9.49
C ASP A 32 -0.62 -33.53 -8.65
N GLU A 33 -0.06 -34.58 -9.28
CA GLU A 33 0.61 -35.68 -8.60
C GLU A 33 1.86 -35.20 -7.85
N HIS A 34 2.71 -34.39 -8.48
CA HIS A 34 3.89 -33.80 -7.84
C HIS A 34 3.49 -32.88 -6.69
N ARG A 35 2.38 -32.13 -6.79
CA ARG A 35 1.85 -31.32 -5.68
C ARG A 35 1.44 -32.19 -4.48
N ALA A 36 0.78 -33.30 -4.74
CA ALA A 36 0.42 -34.25 -3.68
C ALA A 36 1.65 -34.88 -2.99
N ARG A 37 2.73 -35.07 -3.76
CA ARG A 37 3.97 -35.71 -3.29
C ARG A 37 4.95 -34.74 -2.59
N PHE A 38 5.15 -33.53 -3.12
CA PHE A 38 6.17 -32.58 -2.67
C PHE A 38 5.57 -31.35 -1.95
N GLY A 39 4.26 -31.16 -1.99
CA GLY A 39 3.58 -29.97 -1.43
C GLY A 39 3.53 -28.80 -2.41
N SER A 40 2.90 -27.70 -1.98
CA SER A 40 2.81 -26.44 -2.71
C SER A 40 4.03 -25.55 -2.44
N ASN A 41 4.32 -24.65 -3.36
CA ASN A 41 5.43 -23.69 -3.25
C ASN A 41 5.05 -22.52 -2.31
N VAL A 42 4.91 -22.82 -1.02
CA VAL A 42 4.60 -21.85 0.03
C VAL A 42 5.69 -21.90 1.09
N ILE A 43 6.39 -20.80 1.28
CA ILE A 43 7.24 -20.62 2.45
C ILE A 43 6.28 -20.30 3.59
N VAL A 44 6.08 -21.23 4.48
CA VAL A 44 5.22 -21.05 5.66
C VAL A 44 5.89 -20.02 6.56
N GLU A 45 5.57 -18.75 6.34
CA GLU A 45 5.80 -17.73 7.36
C GLU A 45 4.85 -18.05 8.51
N VAL A 46 5.46 -18.41 9.66
CA VAL A 46 4.79 -18.54 10.95
C VAL A 46 3.56 -19.46 10.90
N THR A 47 3.65 -20.59 11.52
CA THR A 47 2.49 -21.43 11.86
C THR A 47 1.30 -20.55 12.24
N HIS A 48 0.23 -20.56 11.44
CA HIS A 48 -1.04 -19.99 11.84
C HIS A 48 -1.36 -20.49 13.24
N GLU A 49 -1.30 -19.60 14.23
CA GLU A 49 -1.66 -19.99 15.60
C GLU A 49 -3.05 -20.62 15.53
N SER A 50 -3.20 -21.82 16.06
CA SER A 50 -4.52 -22.46 16.10
C SER A 50 -5.52 -21.50 16.74
N GLY A 51 -6.77 -21.45 16.25
CA GLY A 51 -7.79 -20.56 16.78
C GLY A 51 -7.92 -20.64 18.31
N LEU A 52 -7.72 -21.85 18.88
CA LEU A 52 -7.70 -22.05 20.33
C LEU A 52 -6.52 -21.35 21.01
N ARG A 53 -5.31 -21.42 20.43
CA ARG A 53 -4.12 -20.76 21.01
C ARG A 53 -4.25 -19.24 20.96
N ARG A 54 -4.85 -18.72 19.88
CA ARG A 54 -5.17 -17.30 19.71
C ARG A 54 -6.23 -16.83 20.72
N TYR A 55 -7.29 -17.62 20.92
CA TYR A 55 -8.29 -17.35 21.94
C TYR A 55 -7.66 -17.32 23.35
N LEU A 56 -6.82 -18.31 23.66
CA LEU A 56 -6.12 -18.36 24.94
C LEU A 56 -5.10 -17.23 25.13
N ARG A 57 -4.57 -16.64 24.05
CA ARG A 57 -3.69 -15.47 24.11
C ARG A 57 -4.40 -14.25 24.66
N GLN A 58 -5.72 -14.10 24.44
CA GLN A 58 -6.52 -13.01 25.00
C GLN A 58 -6.45 -12.97 26.54
N TYR A 59 -6.31 -14.14 27.19
CA TYR A 59 -6.18 -14.24 28.64
C TYR A 59 -4.85 -13.72 29.21
N LYS A 60 -3.89 -13.35 28.38
CA LYS A 60 -2.65 -12.69 28.80
C LYS A 60 -2.79 -11.16 28.90
N ASP A 61 -3.93 -10.61 28.51
CA ASP A 61 -4.22 -9.20 28.71
C ASP A 61 -4.29 -8.90 30.21
N TRP A 62 -3.59 -7.84 30.63
CA TRP A 62 -3.49 -7.45 32.05
C TRP A 62 -4.84 -7.21 32.70
N MET A 63 -5.79 -6.79 31.92
CA MET A 63 -7.13 -6.47 32.37
C MET A 63 -7.95 -7.73 32.61
N ILE A 64 -7.87 -8.69 31.73
CA ILE A 64 -8.51 -10.01 31.90
C ILE A 64 -7.90 -10.72 33.09
N VAL A 65 -6.58 -10.60 33.28
CA VAL A 65 -5.90 -11.09 34.50
C VAL A 65 -6.46 -10.41 35.75
N LEU A 66 -6.67 -9.10 35.73
CA LEU A 66 -7.25 -8.35 36.86
C LEU A 66 -8.69 -8.81 37.14
N LEU A 67 -9.53 -8.93 36.11
CA LEU A 67 -10.91 -9.43 36.25
C LEU A 67 -10.95 -10.86 36.82
N LEU A 68 -10.08 -11.76 36.34
CA LEU A 68 -9.97 -13.11 36.88
C LEU A 68 -9.50 -13.12 38.35
N ALA A 69 -8.49 -12.31 38.68
CA ALA A 69 -8.05 -12.14 40.05
C ALA A 69 -9.17 -11.67 40.94
N SER A 70 -9.99 -10.71 40.46
CA SER A 70 -11.14 -10.17 41.14
C SER A 70 -12.24 -11.23 41.35
N ALA A 71 -12.50 -12.04 40.30
CA ALA A 71 -13.46 -13.15 40.41
C ALA A 71 -13.01 -14.19 41.47
N VAL A 72 -11.71 -14.50 41.49
CA VAL A 72 -11.15 -15.42 42.51
C VAL A 72 -11.30 -14.84 43.93
N VAL A 73 -10.94 -13.56 44.12
CA VAL A 73 -11.04 -12.87 45.44
C VAL A 73 -12.49 -12.83 45.90
N THR A 74 -13.40 -12.45 44.99
CA THR A 74 -14.87 -12.38 45.31
C THR A 74 -15.42 -13.77 45.66
N GLY A 75 -15.01 -14.81 44.96
CA GLY A 75 -15.34 -16.21 45.24
C GLY A 75 -14.83 -16.66 46.63
N ILE A 76 -13.58 -16.32 47.00
CA ILE A 76 -13.00 -16.62 48.31
C ILE A 76 -13.78 -15.89 49.41
N LEU A 77 -14.30 -14.70 49.16
CA LEU A 77 -15.12 -13.92 50.09
C LEU A 77 -16.58 -14.44 50.21
N GLY A 78 -16.94 -15.54 49.50
CA GLY A 78 -18.23 -16.22 49.58
C GLY A 78 -19.30 -15.65 48.66
N ASP A 79 -18.97 -14.70 47.77
CA ASP A 79 -19.91 -14.13 46.81
C ASP A 79 -19.77 -14.84 45.45
N PHE A 80 -20.28 -16.05 45.37
CA PHE A 80 -20.23 -16.87 44.15
C PHE A 80 -21.07 -16.30 43.01
N GLY A 81 -22.09 -15.50 43.30
CA GLY A 81 -22.91 -14.81 42.29
C GLY A 81 -22.09 -13.81 41.48
N THR A 82 -21.47 -12.85 42.18
CA THR A 82 -20.61 -11.82 41.54
C THR A 82 -19.37 -12.46 40.91
N ALA A 83 -18.73 -13.46 41.54
CA ALA A 83 -17.62 -14.17 40.98
C ALA A 83 -17.97 -14.87 39.65
N GLY A 84 -19.13 -15.56 39.61
CA GLY A 84 -19.63 -16.21 38.39
C GLY A 84 -19.89 -15.22 37.25
N VAL A 85 -20.47 -14.08 37.59
CA VAL A 85 -20.71 -12.98 36.64
C VAL A 85 -19.38 -12.44 36.05
N LEU A 86 -18.38 -12.19 36.90
CA LEU A 86 -17.04 -11.73 36.41
C LEU A 86 -16.41 -12.74 35.46
N VAL A 87 -16.55 -14.04 35.73
CA VAL A 87 -16.05 -15.10 34.81
C VAL A 87 -16.80 -15.09 33.49
N VAL A 88 -18.13 -14.97 33.52
CA VAL A 88 -18.94 -14.87 32.27
C VAL A 88 -18.49 -13.65 31.43
N LEU A 89 -18.24 -12.52 32.08
CA LEU A 89 -17.78 -11.31 31.42
C LEU A 89 -16.39 -11.47 30.81
N VAL A 90 -15.45 -12.11 31.50
CA VAL A 90 -14.14 -12.44 30.97
C VAL A 90 -14.29 -13.29 29.71
N VAL A 91 -15.13 -14.31 29.73
CA VAL A 91 -15.40 -15.17 28.57
C VAL A 91 -16.01 -14.37 27.42
N LEU A 92 -16.96 -13.50 27.72
CA LEU A 92 -17.63 -12.65 26.70
C LEU A 92 -16.65 -11.66 26.08
N ASN A 93 -15.83 -10.98 26.89
CA ASN A 93 -14.83 -10.02 26.43
C ASN A 93 -13.77 -10.70 25.56
N THR A 94 -13.22 -11.84 26.02
CA THR A 94 -12.24 -12.61 25.25
C THR A 94 -12.83 -13.13 23.94
N LEU A 95 -14.12 -13.51 23.92
CA LEU A 95 -14.80 -13.95 22.70
C LEU A 95 -14.98 -12.79 21.70
N ILE A 96 -15.41 -11.62 22.17
CA ILE A 96 -15.56 -10.42 21.35
C ILE A 96 -14.20 -10.02 20.76
N GLY A 97 -13.16 -9.94 21.58
CA GLY A 97 -11.79 -9.63 21.14
C GLY A 97 -11.27 -10.63 20.09
N PHE A 98 -11.48 -11.93 20.33
CA PHE A 98 -11.11 -12.98 19.39
C PHE A 98 -11.85 -12.85 18.05
N VAL A 99 -13.16 -12.62 18.04
CA VAL A 99 -13.96 -12.47 16.82
C VAL A 99 -13.52 -11.24 16.02
N GLN A 100 -13.20 -10.14 16.68
CA GLN A 100 -12.73 -8.93 16.02
C GLN A 100 -11.34 -9.12 15.41
N GLU A 101 -10.39 -9.71 16.16
CA GLU A 101 -9.04 -10.02 15.66
C GLU A 101 -9.08 -11.00 14.49
N TYR A 102 -9.89 -12.07 14.60
CA TYR A 102 -10.08 -13.05 13.55
C TYR A 102 -10.64 -12.46 12.25
N ARG A 103 -11.64 -11.55 12.35
CA ARG A 103 -12.21 -10.87 11.18
C ARG A 103 -11.20 -9.92 10.53
N ALA A 104 -10.44 -9.18 11.32
CA ALA A 104 -9.42 -8.26 10.80
C ALA A 104 -8.34 -9.02 10.03
N GLU A 105 -7.83 -10.12 10.60
CA GLU A 105 -6.81 -10.97 9.97
C GLU A 105 -7.34 -11.64 8.68
N LYS A 106 -8.55 -12.20 8.72
CA LYS A 106 -9.14 -12.84 7.53
C LYS A 106 -9.35 -11.84 6.38
N THR A 107 -9.63 -10.58 6.71
CA THR A 107 -9.71 -9.51 5.70
C THR A 107 -8.33 -9.26 5.08
N MET A 108 -7.27 -9.23 5.88
CA MET A 108 -5.89 -9.05 5.38
C MET A 108 -5.44 -10.24 4.53
N GLU A 109 -5.65 -11.47 4.99
CA GLU A 109 -5.32 -12.68 4.24
C GLU A 109 -6.01 -12.72 2.85
N ALA A 110 -7.28 -12.28 2.79
CA ALA A 110 -8.00 -12.18 1.52
C ALA A 110 -7.41 -11.09 0.60
N LEU A 111 -6.85 -10.02 1.17
CA LEU A 111 -6.20 -8.96 0.40
C LEU A 111 -4.81 -9.37 -0.10
N GLU A 112 -4.03 -10.10 0.71
CA GLU A 112 -2.71 -10.60 0.33
C GLU A 112 -2.78 -11.53 -0.89
N ARG A 113 -3.80 -12.38 -0.98
CA ARG A 113 -4.03 -13.27 -2.14
C ARG A 113 -4.25 -12.54 -3.47
N LEU A 114 -4.59 -11.26 -3.46
CA LEU A 114 -4.75 -10.46 -4.70
C LEU A 114 -3.42 -10.08 -5.37
N VAL A 115 -2.29 -10.35 -4.74
CA VAL A 115 -0.92 -10.03 -5.23
C VAL A 115 -0.05 -11.28 -5.28
N ASP A 116 -0.62 -12.47 -5.32
CA ASP A 116 0.20 -13.67 -5.53
C ASP A 116 0.98 -13.50 -6.84
N PRO A 117 2.32 -13.58 -6.82
CA PRO A 117 3.11 -13.44 -8.03
C PRO A 117 2.75 -14.55 -9.01
N LEU A 118 2.68 -14.21 -10.29
CA LEU A 118 2.48 -15.16 -11.36
C LEU A 118 3.83 -15.63 -11.90
N SER A 119 3.93 -16.91 -12.23
CA SER A 119 5.12 -17.50 -12.87
C SER A 119 4.75 -18.04 -14.24
N GLU A 120 5.60 -17.78 -15.23
CA GLU A 120 5.48 -18.39 -16.54
C GLU A 120 6.06 -19.80 -16.51
N VAL A 121 5.25 -20.80 -16.83
CA VAL A 121 5.63 -22.21 -16.75
C VAL A 121 5.16 -22.96 -18.00
N TYR A 122 5.99 -23.90 -18.46
CA TYR A 122 5.55 -24.84 -19.47
C TYR A 122 4.68 -25.94 -18.86
N ARG A 123 3.44 -26.05 -19.27
CA ARG A 123 2.52 -27.15 -18.95
C ARG A 123 1.77 -27.62 -20.19
N ASP A 124 1.62 -28.91 -20.31
CA ASP A 124 0.98 -29.53 -21.47
C ASP A 124 1.63 -29.11 -22.83
N GLY A 125 2.92 -28.73 -22.80
CA GLY A 125 3.69 -28.27 -23.95
C GLY A 125 3.52 -26.80 -24.31
N GLU A 126 2.69 -26.04 -23.57
CA GLU A 126 2.45 -24.62 -23.80
C GLU A 126 2.95 -23.75 -22.63
N LEU A 127 3.40 -22.55 -22.96
CA LEU A 127 3.81 -21.57 -21.96
C LEU A 127 2.57 -20.91 -21.37
N THR A 128 2.29 -21.13 -20.09
CA THR A 128 1.11 -20.62 -19.36
C THR A 128 1.54 -19.85 -18.12
N GLN A 129 0.67 -18.96 -17.61
CA GLN A 129 0.86 -18.28 -16.35
C GLN A 129 0.12 -19.01 -15.24
N VAL A 130 0.83 -19.31 -14.15
CA VAL A 130 0.26 -19.91 -12.94
C VAL A 130 0.65 -19.11 -11.72
N ALA A 131 -0.18 -19.12 -10.66
CA ALA A 131 0.25 -18.55 -9.38
C ALA A 131 1.52 -19.26 -8.90
N SER A 132 2.54 -18.49 -8.48
CA SER A 132 3.84 -19.06 -8.04
C SER A 132 3.67 -20.07 -6.91
N THR A 133 2.63 -19.93 -6.09
CA THR A 133 2.25 -20.88 -5.03
C THR A 133 1.83 -22.27 -5.55
N LEU A 134 1.46 -22.36 -6.84
CA LEU A 134 1.04 -23.60 -7.51
C LEU A 134 2.17 -24.30 -8.26
N LEU A 135 3.39 -23.75 -8.23
CA LEU A 135 4.57 -24.39 -8.80
C LEU A 135 4.91 -25.68 -8.01
N VAL A 136 5.40 -26.67 -8.74
CA VAL A 136 5.81 -27.94 -8.19
C VAL A 136 7.22 -28.31 -8.65
N VAL A 137 7.87 -29.20 -7.92
CA VAL A 137 9.15 -29.75 -8.33
C VAL A 137 8.99 -30.47 -9.67
N GLY A 138 9.86 -30.15 -10.65
CA GLY A 138 9.78 -30.67 -12.02
C GLY A 138 9.12 -29.71 -13.02
N ASP A 139 8.45 -28.64 -12.57
CA ASP A 139 7.96 -27.59 -13.51
C ASP A 139 9.14 -26.93 -14.25
N VAL A 140 8.95 -26.58 -15.51
CA VAL A 140 9.90 -25.78 -16.30
C VAL A 140 9.41 -24.35 -16.36
N VAL A 141 10.13 -23.46 -15.66
CA VAL A 141 9.78 -22.03 -15.57
C VAL A 141 10.62 -21.19 -16.54
N ARG A 142 10.00 -20.14 -17.04
CA ARG A 142 10.69 -19.07 -17.79
C ARG A 142 10.96 -17.92 -16.84
N LEU A 143 12.21 -17.49 -16.79
CA LEU A 143 12.69 -16.37 -15.98
C LEU A 143 13.14 -15.24 -16.91
N THR A 144 12.60 -14.04 -16.70
CA THR A 144 12.90 -12.86 -17.52
C THR A 144 13.37 -11.71 -16.62
N GLU A 145 14.04 -10.74 -17.21
CA GLU A 145 14.54 -9.55 -16.51
C GLU A 145 13.42 -8.90 -15.68
N GLY A 146 13.71 -8.59 -14.41
CA GLY A 146 12.75 -8.00 -13.45
C GLY A 146 11.85 -8.99 -12.75
N SER A 147 11.83 -10.28 -13.15
CA SER A 147 11.06 -11.29 -12.42
C SER A 147 11.77 -11.75 -11.15
N SER A 148 10.97 -12.12 -10.15
CA SER A 148 11.44 -12.84 -8.97
C SER A 148 11.60 -14.31 -9.30
N VAL A 149 12.67 -14.94 -8.81
CA VAL A 149 12.85 -16.39 -8.91
C VAL A 149 11.91 -17.06 -7.92
N PRO A 150 10.89 -17.81 -8.38
CA PRO A 150 9.78 -18.24 -7.54
C PRO A 150 10.08 -19.47 -6.68
N ALA A 151 11.10 -20.23 -7.03
CA ALA A 151 11.53 -21.48 -6.40
C ALA A 151 13.03 -21.71 -6.64
N ASP A 152 13.65 -22.67 -5.99
CA ASP A 152 15.02 -23.02 -6.36
C ASP A 152 15.00 -23.79 -7.68
N VAL A 153 15.78 -23.33 -8.65
CA VAL A 153 15.74 -23.84 -10.02
C VAL A 153 17.14 -24.13 -10.57
N ARG A 154 17.22 -25.13 -11.44
CA ARG A 154 18.39 -25.50 -12.22
C ARG A 154 18.21 -25.02 -13.66
N LEU A 155 19.14 -24.21 -14.15
CA LEU A 155 19.08 -23.65 -15.50
C LEU A 155 19.28 -24.72 -16.56
N ILE A 156 18.41 -24.75 -17.58
CA ILE A 156 18.50 -25.66 -18.73
C ILE A 156 18.80 -24.91 -20.02
N ARG A 157 18.45 -23.63 -20.10
CA ARG A 157 18.80 -22.73 -21.20
C ARG A 157 18.90 -21.31 -20.66
N SER A 158 19.89 -20.53 -21.11
CA SER A 158 20.05 -19.14 -20.67
C SER A 158 20.64 -18.28 -21.77
N THR A 159 20.25 -17.00 -21.84
CA THR A 159 20.77 -15.98 -22.78
C THR A 159 21.09 -14.72 -21.98
N ALA A 160 22.37 -14.39 -21.86
CA ALA A 160 22.89 -13.23 -21.13
C ALA A 160 22.29 -13.08 -19.70
N PHE A 161 22.05 -14.21 -19.03
CA PHE A 161 21.28 -14.27 -17.80
C PHE A 161 22.14 -13.99 -16.57
N SER A 162 21.69 -13.09 -15.70
CA SER A 162 22.28 -12.82 -14.39
C SER A 162 21.18 -12.62 -13.33
N THR A 163 21.51 -12.96 -12.08
CA THR A 163 20.59 -12.77 -10.94
C THR A 163 21.24 -11.91 -9.86
N ASN A 164 20.43 -11.13 -9.18
CA ASN A 164 20.83 -10.44 -7.95
C ASN A 164 20.58 -11.40 -6.78
N ASP A 165 21.66 -11.95 -6.25
CA ASP A 165 21.64 -12.95 -5.19
C ASP A 165 21.83 -12.35 -3.79
N PHE A 166 21.71 -11.01 -3.63
CA PHE A 166 21.91 -10.28 -2.38
C PHE A 166 21.17 -10.89 -1.17
N ALA A 167 19.95 -11.36 -1.40
CA ALA A 167 19.12 -11.97 -0.33
C ALA A 167 19.75 -13.24 0.30
N LEU A 168 20.63 -13.91 -0.44
CA LEU A 168 21.30 -15.15 -0.01
C LEU A 168 22.78 -14.96 0.30
N THR A 169 23.47 -14.12 -0.46
CA THR A 169 24.93 -13.96 -0.40
C THR A 169 25.37 -12.70 0.34
N GLY A 170 24.51 -11.68 0.38
CA GLY A 170 24.85 -10.34 0.87
C GLY A 170 25.66 -9.50 -0.12
N GLU A 171 25.93 -10.01 -1.34
CA GLU A 171 26.67 -9.29 -2.39
C GLU A 171 25.71 -8.56 -3.33
N SER A 172 25.96 -7.27 -3.57
CA SER A 172 25.07 -6.41 -4.35
C SER A 172 25.25 -6.53 -5.86
N ASP A 173 26.39 -7.04 -6.33
CA ASP A 173 26.69 -7.17 -7.75
C ASP A 173 25.91 -8.35 -8.36
N PRO A 174 25.29 -8.16 -9.56
CA PRO A 174 24.59 -9.24 -10.24
C PRO A 174 25.52 -10.40 -10.61
N THR A 175 25.13 -11.60 -10.23
CA THR A 175 25.88 -12.82 -10.49
C THR A 175 25.51 -13.40 -11.86
N ARG A 176 26.48 -13.48 -12.78
CA ARG A 176 26.27 -14.09 -14.09
C ARG A 176 26.07 -15.61 -13.95
N LYS A 177 25.08 -16.15 -14.65
CA LYS A 177 24.71 -17.57 -14.60
C LYS A 177 24.95 -18.28 -15.94
N PHE A 178 25.21 -19.57 -15.88
CA PHE A 178 25.45 -20.43 -17.05
C PHE A 178 24.74 -21.79 -16.87
N VAL A 179 24.71 -22.59 -17.93
CA VAL A 179 23.96 -23.86 -17.97
C VAL A 179 24.83 -25.08 -17.63
N GLN A 180 26.15 -25.00 -17.82
CA GLN A 180 27.10 -26.11 -17.69
C GLN A 180 27.08 -26.69 -16.24
N ALA A 181 27.27 -28.02 -16.13
CA ALA A 181 27.42 -28.66 -14.82
C ALA A 181 28.69 -28.17 -14.12
N ILE A 182 28.64 -28.03 -12.81
CA ILE A 182 29.79 -27.65 -11.99
C ILE A 182 30.50 -28.93 -11.57
N PRO A 183 31.80 -29.09 -11.79
CA PRO A 183 32.48 -30.39 -11.68
C PRO A 183 32.79 -30.81 -10.24
N HIS A 184 32.60 -29.97 -9.24
CA HIS A 184 32.91 -30.23 -7.84
C HIS A 184 31.91 -29.52 -6.90
N GLU A 185 31.86 -29.95 -5.66
CA GLU A 185 31.01 -29.32 -4.66
C GLU A 185 31.44 -27.88 -4.36
N VAL A 186 30.46 -26.96 -4.38
CA VAL A 186 30.65 -25.52 -4.12
C VAL A 186 29.59 -24.99 -3.17
N PRO A 187 29.89 -23.93 -2.41
CA PRO A 187 28.88 -23.21 -1.61
C PRO A 187 27.73 -22.70 -2.48
N VAL A 188 26.60 -22.34 -1.83
CA VAL A 188 25.41 -21.85 -2.53
C VAL A 188 25.69 -20.63 -3.41
N ALA A 189 26.52 -19.69 -2.94
CA ALA A 189 26.94 -18.50 -3.68
C ALA A 189 27.63 -18.81 -5.02
N ASP A 190 28.37 -19.90 -5.11
CA ASP A 190 29.16 -20.29 -6.28
C ASP A 190 28.42 -21.25 -7.23
N ARG A 191 27.14 -21.55 -6.95
CA ARG A 191 26.30 -22.39 -7.82
C ARG A 191 25.73 -21.57 -8.99
N HIS A 192 26.60 -21.17 -9.91
CA HIS A 192 26.26 -20.29 -11.02
C HIS A 192 25.35 -20.92 -12.09
N ASN A 193 25.04 -22.20 -12.02
CA ASN A 193 24.08 -22.88 -12.88
C ASN A 193 22.70 -23.07 -12.24
N MET A 194 22.49 -22.40 -11.10
CA MET A 194 21.24 -22.38 -10.35
C MET A 194 20.78 -20.93 -10.13
N ALA A 195 19.46 -20.76 -9.94
CA ALA A 195 18.87 -19.55 -9.39
C ALA A 195 17.97 -19.95 -8.20
N PHE A 196 17.88 -19.10 -7.21
CA PHE A 196 17.30 -19.43 -5.91
C PHE A 196 16.06 -18.61 -5.60
N ALA A 197 15.12 -19.21 -4.90
CA ALA A 197 13.90 -18.56 -4.44
C ALA A 197 14.21 -17.25 -3.70
N GLY A 198 13.46 -16.18 -4.04
CA GLY A 198 13.62 -14.86 -3.41
C GLY A 198 14.78 -14.01 -3.96
N THR A 199 15.56 -14.52 -4.92
CA THR A 199 16.48 -13.72 -5.75
C THR A 199 15.74 -13.13 -6.93
N THR A 200 16.39 -12.25 -7.70
CA THR A 200 15.75 -11.53 -8.79
C THR A 200 16.59 -11.58 -10.05
N VAL A 201 15.95 -11.65 -11.21
CA VAL A 201 16.63 -11.63 -12.50
C VAL A 201 17.08 -10.19 -12.78
N ALA A 202 18.38 -9.98 -12.86
CA ALA A 202 18.97 -8.67 -13.12
C ALA A 202 19.07 -8.38 -14.62
N THR A 203 19.41 -9.38 -15.45
CA THR A 203 19.47 -9.24 -16.91
C THR A 203 19.17 -10.57 -17.61
N GLY A 204 18.67 -10.49 -18.84
CA GLY A 204 18.53 -11.62 -19.74
C GLY A 204 17.34 -12.54 -19.47
N GLU A 205 17.40 -13.73 -20.04
CA GLU A 205 16.33 -14.73 -20.02
C GLU A 205 16.89 -16.14 -19.77
N ALA A 206 16.15 -16.93 -18.99
CA ALA A 206 16.47 -18.35 -18.79
C ALA A 206 15.24 -19.23 -18.72
N PHE A 207 15.43 -20.51 -19.08
CA PHE A 207 14.50 -21.60 -18.80
C PHE A 207 15.14 -22.51 -17.77
N ALA A 208 14.38 -22.91 -16.76
CA ALA A 208 14.92 -23.65 -15.63
C ALA A 208 13.92 -24.67 -15.06
N VAL A 209 14.42 -25.82 -14.59
CA VAL A 209 13.63 -26.83 -13.90
C VAL A 209 13.55 -26.48 -12.41
N VAL A 210 12.34 -26.47 -11.84
CA VAL A 210 12.11 -26.31 -10.40
C VAL A 210 12.62 -27.57 -9.68
N ILE A 211 13.59 -27.39 -8.80
CA ILE A 211 14.21 -28.49 -8.05
C ILE A 211 13.80 -28.53 -6.58
N ALA A 212 13.39 -27.40 -6.00
CA ALA A 212 12.87 -27.33 -4.65
C ALA A 212 11.83 -26.22 -4.53
N THR A 213 10.78 -26.46 -3.73
CA THR A 213 9.67 -25.53 -3.50
C THR A 213 9.48 -25.23 -2.02
N GLY A 214 8.91 -24.08 -1.69
CA GLY A 214 8.48 -23.66 -0.35
C GLY A 214 9.58 -23.80 0.70
N MET A 215 9.28 -24.49 1.77
CA MET A 215 10.23 -24.73 2.89
C MET A 215 11.42 -25.62 2.52
N GLY A 216 11.42 -26.24 1.34
CA GLY A 216 12.53 -27.01 0.80
C GLY A 216 13.62 -26.16 0.13
N THR A 217 13.32 -24.89 -0.21
CA THR A 217 14.27 -23.96 -0.84
C THR A 217 15.34 -23.47 0.14
N GLU A 218 16.43 -22.89 -0.38
CA GLU A 218 17.47 -22.25 0.44
C GLU A 218 16.89 -21.12 1.29
N LEU A 219 15.98 -20.30 0.71
CA LEU A 219 15.25 -19.28 1.44
C LEU A 219 14.36 -19.88 2.54
N GLY A 220 13.68 -20.99 2.27
CA GLY A 220 12.90 -21.74 3.28
C GLY A 220 13.75 -22.27 4.44
N ARG A 221 15.03 -22.65 4.17
CA ARG A 221 15.98 -23.04 5.22
C ARG A 221 16.38 -21.86 6.10
N ILE A 222 16.65 -20.70 5.49
CA ILE A 222 16.94 -19.43 6.21
C ILE A 222 15.74 -19.01 7.05
N ALA A 223 14.53 -19.10 6.49
CA ALA A 223 13.29 -18.76 7.19
C ALA A 223 13.09 -19.62 8.44
N ARG A 224 13.42 -20.92 8.40
CA ARG A 224 13.40 -21.81 9.59
C ARG A 224 14.35 -21.36 10.69
N LEU A 225 15.51 -20.82 10.34
CA LEU A 225 16.51 -20.32 11.30
C LEU A 225 16.14 -18.94 11.86
N SER A 226 15.33 -18.16 11.12
CA SER A 226 14.98 -16.77 11.44
C SER A 226 13.59 -16.59 12.10
N GLN A 227 12.99 -17.62 12.66
CA GLN A 227 11.60 -17.65 13.19
C GLN A 227 11.27 -16.67 14.34
N SER A 228 12.06 -15.65 14.61
CA SER A 228 11.89 -14.72 15.75
C SER A 228 11.93 -13.23 15.44
N ALA A 229 11.70 -12.79 14.21
CA ALA A 229 11.60 -11.35 13.93
C ALA A 229 10.25 -10.80 14.43
N PRO A 230 10.24 -9.78 15.32
CA PRO A 230 9.01 -9.21 15.85
C PRO A 230 8.25 -8.43 14.77
N VAL A 231 6.93 -8.64 14.71
CA VAL A 231 6.03 -7.87 13.84
C VAL A 231 6.12 -6.39 14.21
N THR A 232 6.47 -5.54 13.24
CA THR A 232 6.58 -4.08 13.43
C THR A 232 5.18 -3.48 13.62
N ARG A 233 4.92 -2.87 14.79
CA ARG A 233 3.64 -2.22 15.11
C ARG A 233 3.59 -0.81 14.49
N SER A 234 2.37 -0.35 14.13
CA SER A 234 2.16 1.01 13.62
C SER A 234 2.45 2.08 14.70
N PRO A 235 2.79 3.33 14.30
CA PRO A 235 2.92 4.45 15.23
C PRO A 235 1.67 4.62 16.11
N LEU A 236 0.47 4.50 15.53
CA LEU A 236 -0.80 4.57 16.25
C LEU A 236 -0.98 3.40 17.23
N GLN A 237 -0.64 2.17 16.83
CA GLN A 237 -0.66 1.02 17.74
C GLN A 237 0.33 1.17 18.89
N LEU A 238 1.50 1.79 18.63
CA LEU A 238 2.47 2.11 19.68
C LEU A 238 1.95 3.23 20.60
N GLU A 239 1.30 4.25 20.06
CA GLU A 239 0.69 5.34 20.82
C GLU A 239 -0.46 4.82 21.69
N THR A 240 -1.38 4.04 21.13
CA THR A 240 -2.49 3.44 21.89
C THR A 240 -2.00 2.48 22.96
N THR A 241 -0.95 1.70 22.69
CA THR A 241 -0.32 0.83 23.71
C THR A 241 0.32 1.65 24.83
N LYS A 242 0.95 2.79 24.52
CA LYS A 242 1.49 3.71 25.55
C LYS A 242 0.36 4.34 26.38
N ILE A 243 -0.71 4.79 25.72
CA ILE A 243 -1.91 5.33 26.40
C ILE A 243 -2.46 4.28 27.35
N ALA A 244 -2.71 3.06 26.87
CA ALA A 244 -3.20 1.98 27.72
C ALA A 244 -2.30 1.73 28.93
N ARG A 245 -0.97 1.75 28.75
CA ARG A 245 0.01 1.57 29.85
C ARG A 245 -0.03 2.70 30.86
N TYR A 246 -0.08 3.97 30.45
CA TYR A 246 -0.18 5.09 31.37
C TYR A 246 -1.52 5.11 32.12
N VAL A 247 -2.61 4.77 31.45
CA VAL A 247 -3.92 4.61 32.08
C VAL A 247 -3.84 3.48 33.12
N THR A 248 -3.27 2.32 32.79
CA THR A 248 -3.11 1.20 33.74
C THR A 248 -2.31 1.59 34.98
N TYR A 249 -1.22 2.35 34.84
CA TYR A 249 -0.47 2.85 36.00
C TYR A 249 -1.30 3.83 36.83
N GLY A 250 -2.00 4.76 36.18
CA GLY A 250 -2.93 5.66 36.88
C GLY A 250 -4.02 4.90 37.63
N VAL A 251 -4.62 3.89 37.00
CA VAL A 251 -5.61 2.99 37.60
C VAL A 251 -5.05 2.30 38.84
N ALA A 252 -3.87 1.71 38.75
CA ALA A 252 -3.26 1.01 39.89
C ALA A 252 -3.05 1.95 41.10
N VAL A 253 -2.59 3.18 40.86
CA VAL A 253 -2.41 4.20 41.92
C VAL A 253 -3.78 4.60 42.54
N VAL A 254 -4.74 4.93 41.68
CA VAL A 254 -6.07 5.35 42.12
C VAL A 254 -6.78 4.22 42.87
N THR A 255 -6.72 2.99 42.36
CA THR A 255 -7.26 1.80 43.02
C THR A 255 -6.66 1.59 44.42
N ALA A 256 -5.35 1.75 44.55
CA ALA A 256 -4.67 1.66 45.86
C ALA A 256 -5.14 2.76 46.81
N ILE A 257 -5.31 4.00 46.36
CA ILE A 257 -5.81 5.11 47.15
C ILE A 257 -7.25 4.83 47.60
N VAL A 258 -8.11 4.39 46.66
CA VAL A 258 -9.49 4.05 46.92
C VAL A 258 -9.61 2.92 47.94
N LEU A 259 -8.79 1.89 47.83
CA LEU A 259 -8.76 0.79 48.80
C LEU A 259 -8.34 1.27 50.18
N VAL A 260 -7.38 2.17 50.32
CA VAL A 260 -6.97 2.75 51.58
C VAL A 260 -8.13 3.57 52.20
N ILE A 261 -8.78 4.41 51.39
CA ILE A 261 -9.94 5.20 51.85
C ILE A 261 -11.09 4.28 52.31
N ALA A 262 -11.40 3.24 51.50
CA ALA A 262 -12.47 2.31 51.78
C ALA A 262 -12.23 1.54 53.12
N VAL A 263 -10.99 1.08 53.32
CA VAL A 263 -10.60 0.44 54.60
C VAL A 263 -10.66 1.39 55.79
N GLN A 264 -10.30 2.69 55.61
CA GLN A 264 -10.42 3.70 56.69
C GLN A 264 -11.87 4.13 56.98
N SER A 265 -12.80 3.92 56.05
CA SER A 265 -14.20 4.28 56.18
C SER A 265 -15.08 3.18 56.80
N ASP A 266 -14.48 2.20 57.47
CA ASP A 266 -15.17 1.03 58.09
C ASP A 266 -16.05 0.20 57.09
N LEU A 267 -15.78 0.32 55.76
CA LEU A 267 -16.41 -0.54 54.78
C LEU A 267 -15.91 -1.99 54.93
N ALA A 268 -16.81 -2.95 54.77
CA ALA A 268 -16.39 -4.33 54.72
C ALA A 268 -15.33 -4.55 53.63
N ILE A 269 -14.26 -5.27 53.91
CA ILE A 269 -13.16 -5.53 53.00
C ILE A 269 -13.66 -6.05 51.64
N LYS A 270 -14.75 -6.81 51.65
CA LYS A 270 -15.44 -7.31 50.45
C LYS A 270 -15.92 -6.16 49.58
N ASP A 271 -16.64 -5.21 50.13
CA ASP A 271 -17.26 -4.08 49.42
C ASP A 271 -16.15 -3.12 48.91
N ALA A 272 -15.11 -2.91 49.72
CA ALA A 272 -13.93 -2.14 49.35
C ALA A 272 -13.21 -2.73 48.14
N LEU A 273 -13.02 -4.05 48.09
CA LEU A 273 -12.39 -4.76 46.97
C LEU A 273 -13.27 -4.74 45.72
N LEU A 274 -14.57 -4.98 45.85
CA LEU A 274 -15.52 -4.90 44.73
C LEU A 274 -15.55 -3.50 44.12
N PHE A 275 -15.51 -2.48 44.98
CA PHE A 275 -15.45 -1.10 44.53
C PHE A 275 -14.13 -0.79 43.80
N ALA A 276 -13.00 -1.21 44.36
CA ALA A 276 -11.69 -1.03 43.73
C ALA A 276 -11.60 -1.68 42.32
N VAL A 277 -12.22 -2.86 42.17
CA VAL A 277 -12.37 -3.54 40.90
C VAL A 277 -13.24 -2.77 39.90
N GLY A 278 -14.41 -2.32 40.34
CA GLY A 278 -15.32 -1.49 39.55
C GLY A 278 -14.62 -0.22 39.04
N PHE A 279 -13.86 0.41 39.93
CA PHE A 279 -13.08 1.60 39.64
C PHE A 279 -11.96 1.34 38.62
N ALA A 280 -11.27 0.20 38.74
CA ALA A 280 -10.27 -0.23 37.78
C ALA A 280 -10.89 -0.50 36.41
N CYS A 281 -12.06 -1.15 36.35
CA CYS A 281 -12.78 -1.41 35.12
C CYS A 281 -13.23 -0.11 34.41
N ALA A 282 -13.71 0.86 35.17
CA ALA A 282 -14.18 2.15 34.65
C ALA A 282 -13.05 3.01 33.98
N LEU A 283 -11.83 2.80 34.37
CA LEU A 283 -10.71 3.62 33.90
C LEU A 283 -9.96 3.02 32.70
N ILE A 284 -10.09 1.73 32.43
CA ILE A 284 -9.32 1.06 31.38
C ILE A 284 -10.14 0.96 30.09
N PRO A 285 -9.71 1.61 28.99
CA PRO A 285 -10.41 1.55 27.70
C PRO A 285 -10.27 0.16 27.07
N GLN A 286 -11.19 -0.74 27.39
CA GLN A 286 -11.12 -2.16 27.03
C GLN A 286 -11.21 -2.43 25.54
N GLY A 287 -12.04 -1.67 24.80
CA GLY A 287 -12.29 -1.83 23.39
C GLY A 287 -11.22 -1.24 22.47
N LEU A 288 -10.43 -0.29 22.97
CA LEU A 288 -9.60 0.59 22.15
C LEU A 288 -8.64 -0.11 21.15
N PRO A 289 -7.84 -1.13 21.54
CA PRO A 289 -6.96 -1.80 20.58
C PRO A 289 -7.72 -2.55 19.48
N ALA A 290 -8.84 -3.18 19.85
CA ALA A 290 -9.68 -3.93 18.92
C ALA A 290 -10.41 -3.00 17.95
N GLU A 291 -10.88 -1.85 18.41
CA GLU A 291 -11.53 -0.80 17.61
C GLU A 291 -10.57 -0.21 16.57
N VAL A 292 -9.33 0.13 16.98
CA VAL A 292 -8.30 0.66 16.08
C VAL A 292 -7.96 -0.37 15.00
N ASN A 293 -7.73 -1.63 15.36
CA ASN A 293 -7.43 -2.69 14.40
C ASN A 293 -8.60 -2.94 13.43
N THR A 294 -9.84 -2.93 13.93
CA THR A 294 -11.05 -3.10 13.10
C THR A 294 -11.22 -1.91 12.13
N ALA A 295 -10.96 -0.69 12.59
CA ALA A 295 -11.02 0.51 11.75
C ALA A 295 -9.94 0.47 10.65
N LEU A 296 -8.70 0.10 10.98
CA LEU A 296 -7.60 -0.04 10.01
C LEU A 296 -7.87 -1.16 8.99
N ALA A 297 -8.40 -2.31 9.41
CA ALA A 297 -8.77 -3.39 8.51
C ALA A 297 -9.91 -2.99 7.55
N ALA A 298 -10.94 -2.29 8.07
CA ALA A 298 -12.01 -1.75 7.24
C ALA A 298 -11.48 -0.73 6.22
N ALA A 299 -10.52 0.08 6.63
CA ALA A 299 -9.83 1.05 5.80
C ALA A 299 -9.03 0.39 4.66
N ALA A 300 -8.25 -0.64 4.98
CA ALA A 300 -7.53 -1.43 3.98
C ALA A 300 -8.50 -2.04 2.94
N GLY A 301 -9.65 -2.53 3.39
CA GLY A 301 -10.71 -3.03 2.48
C GLY A 301 -11.33 -1.94 1.60
N ILE A 302 -11.44 -0.68 2.07
CA ILE A 302 -11.90 0.46 1.26
C ILE A 302 -10.84 0.81 0.21
N LEU A 303 -9.57 0.88 0.61
CA LEU A 303 -8.45 1.20 -0.27
C LEU A 303 -8.28 0.15 -1.39
N ALA A 304 -8.39 -1.14 -1.05
CA ALA A 304 -8.33 -2.22 -2.04
C ALA A 304 -9.43 -2.11 -3.10
N LYS A 305 -10.66 -1.72 -2.72
CA LYS A 305 -11.76 -1.43 -3.67
C LYS A 305 -11.48 -0.21 -4.56
N GLN A 306 -10.53 0.63 -4.18
CA GLN A 306 -10.07 1.80 -4.93
C GLN A 306 -8.71 1.53 -5.60
N ASN A 307 -8.38 0.27 -5.87
CA ASN A 307 -7.15 -0.19 -6.51
C ASN A 307 -5.85 0.09 -5.72
N ALA A 308 -5.94 0.44 -4.46
CA ALA A 308 -4.77 0.59 -3.58
C ALA A 308 -4.73 -0.59 -2.60
N LEU A 309 -3.93 -1.60 -2.90
CA LEU A 309 -3.79 -2.78 -2.06
C LEU A 309 -2.76 -2.51 -0.96
N VAL A 310 -3.16 -2.67 0.27
CA VAL A 310 -2.33 -2.45 1.46
C VAL A 310 -1.86 -3.78 2.00
N LYS A 311 -0.57 -4.00 2.10
CA LYS A 311 0.04 -5.21 2.66
C LYS A 311 0.20 -5.15 4.18
N ARG A 312 0.31 -3.96 4.77
CA ARG A 312 0.44 -3.74 6.21
C ARG A 312 -0.54 -2.69 6.68
N LEU A 313 -1.34 -2.98 7.69
CA LEU A 313 -2.33 -2.04 8.25
C LEU A 313 -1.72 -0.71 8.70
N SER A 314 -0.46 -0.74 9.17
CA SER A 314 0.29 0.46 9.55
C SER A 314 0.48 1.46 8.40
N ALA A 315 0.60 0.97 7.17
CA ALA A 315 0.80 1.82 6.00
C ALA A 315 -0.39 2.78 5.75
N VAL A 316 -1.62 2.37 6.10
CA VAL A 316 -2.82 3.22 5.95
C VAL A 316 -2.71 4.50 6.76
N GLU A 317 -2.26 4.39 8.00
CA GLU A 317 -2.06 5.53 8.89
C GLU A 317 -0.92 6.43 8.41
N THR A 318 0.23 5.82 8.13
CA THR A 318 1.44 6.52 7.74
C THR A 318 1.22 7.28 6.43
N LEU A 319 0.45 6.69 5.49
CA LEU A 319 0.11 7.33 4.22
C LEU A 319 -0.64 8.66 4.41
N GLY A 320 -1.56 8.72 5.38
CA GLY A 320 -2.29 9.96 5.73
C GLY A 320 -1.39 11.07 6.29
N ALA A 321 -0.22 10.71 6.81
CA ALA A 321 0.77 11.63 7.36
C ALA A 321 1.89 12.00 6.37
N THR A 322 1.80 11.61 5.10
CA THR A 322 2.85 11.85 4.09
C THR A 322 3.14 13.34 3.94
N HIS A 323 4.43 13.72 4.09
CA HIS A 323 4.96 15.07 3.93
C HIS A 323 5.61 15.26 2.57
N VAL A 324 6.36 14.25 2.13
CA VAL A 324 7.15 14.27 0.88
C VAL A 324 6.81 13.03 0.07
N ILE A 325 6.62 13.20 -1.23
CA ILE A 325 6.53 12.11 -2.19
C ILE A 325 7.77 12.20 -3.08
N CYS A 326 8.55 11.13 -3.15
CA CYS A 326 9.59 10.92 -4.14
C CYS A 326 9.06 9.94 -5.18
N THR A 327 8.67 10.44 -6.35
CA THR A 327 8.05 9.62 -7.40
C THR A 327 9.04 9.34 -8.51
N ASP A 328 9.08 8.08 -8.97
CA ASP A 328 9.74 7.82 -10.25
C ASP A 328 8.90 8.40 -11.39
N LYS A 329 9.54 8.66 -12.53
CA LYS A 329 8.89 9.22 -13.73
C LYS A 329 8.21 8.11 -14.53
N THR A 330 9.03 7.10 -14.93
CA THR A 330 8.64 6.06 -15.88
C THR A 330 7.66 5.08 -15.23
N GLY A 331 6.62 4.67 -15.97
CA GLY A 331 5.61 3.73 -15.44
C GLY A 331 4.71 4.28 -14.35
N THR A 332 5.14 5.31 -13.61
CA THR A 332 4.39 5.95 -12.50
C THR A 332 3.63 7.20 -12.97
N LEU A 333 4.33 8.24 -13.38
CA LEU A 333 3.71 9.46 -13.93
C LEU A 333 3.35 9.30 -15.40
N THR A 334 4.12 8.49 -16.12
CA THR A 334 3.92 8.19 -17.53
C THR A 334 3.34 6.78 -17.71
N LYS A 335 2.91 6.48 -18.94
CA LYS A 335 2.26 5.18 -19.24
C LYS A 335 3.25 4.03 -19.43
N ASN A 336 4.55 4.31 -19.55
CA ASN A 336 5.58 3.37 -20.02
C ASN A 336 5.25 2.77 -21.40
N GLN A 337 4.64 3.58 -22.25
CA GLN A 337 4.19 3.20 -23.59
C GLN A 337 4.70 4.23 -24.60
N MET A 338 5.87 4.00 -25.15
CA MET A 338 6.43 4.92 -26.13
C MET A 338 5.46 5.17 -27.28
N THR A 339 5.24 6.42 -27.61
CA THR A 339 4.29 6.85 -28.64
C THR A 339 4.95 7.83 -29.60
N VAL A 340 4.94 7.55 -30.90
CA VAL A 340 5.41 8.51 -31.89
C VAL A 340 4.36 9.60 -32.05
N THR A 341 4.78 10.85 -31.87
CA THR A 341 3.92 12.04 -32.00
C THR A 341 4.25 12.87 -33.23
N GLU A 342 5.53 12.92 -33.62
CA GLU A 342 5.99 13.70 -34.80
C GLU A 342 6.96 12.88 -35.64
N LEU A 343 6.95 13.13 -36.96
CA LEU A 343 7.93 12.56 -37.86
C LEU A 343 8.31 13.61 -38.92
N THR A 344 9.55 13.50 -39.41
CA THR A 344 10.06 14.31 -40.52
C THR A 344 10.57 13.36 -41.61
N VAL A 345 10.00 13.40 -42.81
CA VAL A 345 10.29 12.51 -43.91
C VAL A 345 10.51 13.34 -45.19
N GLY A 346 11.69 13.25 -45.79
CA GLY A 346 12.03 13.97 -47.03
C GLY A 346 11.79 15.48 -46.93
N GLY A 347 12.04 16.10 -45.77
CA GLY A 347 11.85 17.52 -45.52
C GLY A 347 10.42 17.93 -45.13
N ALA A 348 9.45 17.01 -45.14
CA ALA A 348 8.06 17.26 -44.67
C ALA A 348 7.86 16.78 -43.24
N THR A 349 7.12 17.57 -42.41
CA THR A 349 6.77 17.20 -41.05
C THR A 349 5.34 16.69 -40.96
N TYR A 350 5.13 15.65 -40.17
CA TYR A 350 3.84 15.02 -39.92
C TYR A 350 3.62 14.92 -38.42
N THR A 351 2.34 14.93 -38.00
CA THR A 351 1.91 14.65 -36.64
C THR A 351 1.11 13.36 -36.59
N SER A 352 1.33 12.55 -35.55
CA SER A 352 0.58 11.31 -35.29
C SER A 352 -0.33 11.51 -34.09
N THR A 353 -1.60 11.12 -34.22
CA THR A 353 -2.58 11.12 -33.12
C THR A 353 -2.74 9.75 -32.48
N GLY A 354 -3.44 9.67 -31.36
CA GLY A 354 -3.58 8.46 -30.55
C GLY A 354 -2.35 8.19 -29.65
N THR A 355 -2.57 7.64 -28.49
CA THR A 355 -1.53 7.41 -27.49
C THR A 355 -1.45 5.93 -27.08
N GLY A 356 -0.24 5.49 -26.75
CA GLY A 356 0.03 4.09 -26.36
C GLY A 356 0.06 3.13 -27.54
N TYR A 357 -0.23 1.87 -27.26
CA TYR A 357 -0.09 0.78 -28.24
C TYR A 357 -1.35 0.51 -29.08
N ASP A 358 -2.45 1.24 -28.81
CA ASP A 358 -3.63 1.18 -29.68
C ASP A 358 -3.29 1.72 -31.06
N PRO A 359 -3.46 0.95 -32.15
CA PRO A 359 -3.22 1.41 -33.52
C PRO A 359 -4.27 2.41 -34.01
N ALA A 360 -5.29 2.73 -33.22
CA ALA A 360 -6.25 3.79 -33.56
C ALA A 360 -5.57 5.16 -33.57
N GLY A 361 -5.74 5.90 -34.67
CA GLY A 361 -5.12 7.21 -34.84
C GLY A 361 -4.91 7.54 -36.33
N THR A 362 -4.36 8.73 -36.58
CA THR A 362 -4.10 9.23 -37.92
C THR A 362 -2.73 9.88 -38.00
N ILE A 363 -2.12 9.84 -39.17
CA ILE A 363 -0.89 10.57 -39.48
C ILE A 363 -1.25 11.67 -40.47
N THR A 364 -1.08 12.93 -40.07
CA THR A 364 -1.45 14.09 -40.87
C THR A 364 -0.22 14.95 -41.18
N PRO A 365 -0.06 15.39 -42.45
CA PRO A 365 1.02 16.35 -42.79
C PRO A 365 0.73 17.72 -42.20
N THR A 366 1.74 18.39 -41.68
CA THR A 366 1.66 19.79 -41.18
C THR A 366 1.61 20.81 -42.29
N ALA A 367 2.05 20.45 -43.53
CA ALA A 367 1.98 21.30 -44.71
C ALA A 367 1.48 20.49 -45.92
N ARG A 368 0.77 21.13 -46.84
CA ARG A 368 0.25 20.49 -48.07
C ARG A 368 1.39 20.07 -49.01
N GLY A 369 1.43 18.82 -49.41
CA GLY A 369 2.38 18.28 -50.40
C GLY A 369 2.13 16.79 -50.71
N ASP A 370 2.66 16.30 -51.83
CA ASP A 370 2.47 14.95 -52.37
C ASP A 370 3.33 13.95 -51.58
N ALA A 371 2.82 13.52 -50.43
CA ALA A 371 3.64 12.90 -49.38
C ALA A 371 3.30 11.44 -49.03
N ALA A 372 2.15 10.90 -49.57
CA ALA A 372 1.64 9.61 -49.10
C ALA A 372 2.58 8.42 -49.43
N ALA A 373 3.08 8.31 -50.63
CA ALA A 373 3.96 7.18 -51.02
C ALA A 373 5.30 7.18 -50.25
N ARG A 374 5.83 8.37 -49.96
CA ARG A 374 7.05 8.54 -49.15
C ARG A 374 6.86 8.17 -47.70
N LEU A 375 5.73 8.56 -47.17
CA LEU A 375 5.34 8.19 -45.79
C LEU A 375 5.24 6.68 -45.68
N THR A 376 4.57 6.02 -46.62
CA THR A 376 4.42 4.55 -46.63
C THR A 376 5.80 3.86 -46.64
N ALA A 377 6.69 4.29 -47.55
CA ALA A 377 8.04 3.73 -47.61
C ALA A 377 8.83 3.95 -46.31
N PHE A 378 8.74 5.12 -45.71
CA PHE A 378 9.42 5.43 -44.45
C PHE A 378 8.85 4.60 -43.26
N LEU A 379 7.54 4.45 -43.19
CA LEU A 379 6.89 3.62 -42.15
C LEU A 379 7.29 2.15 -42.28
N SER A 380 7.44 1.64 -43.51
CA SER A 380 7.94 0.28 -43.76
C SER A 380 9.37 0.09 -43.23
N VAL A 381 10.24 1.10 -43.37
CA VAL A 381 11.59 1.05 -42.78
C VAL A 381 11.54 0.96 -41.25
N GLY A 382 10.62 1.67 -40.61
CA GLY A 382 10.40 1.56 -39.14
C GLY A 382 10.10 0.13 -38.73
N VAL A 383 9.24 -0.58 -39.48
CA VAL A 383 8.91 -2.00 -39.22
C VAL A 383 10.13 -2.90 -39.47
N LEU A 384 10.82 -2.72 -40.63
CA LEU A 384 11.94 -3.58 -41.03
C LEU A 384 13.19 -3.43 -40.16
N ALA A 385 13.29 -2.29 -39.43
CA ALA A 385 14.34 -2.04 -38.47
C ALA A 385 13.89 -2.37 -37.02
N SER A 386 12.88 -3.23 -36.83
CA SER A 386 12.30 -3.53 -35.50
C SER A 386 12.06 -5.04 -35.35
N ASN A 387 12.21 -5.53 -34.11
CA ASN A 387 11.90 -6.92 -33.71
C ASN A 387 10.65 -7.03 -32.89
N ALA A 388 10.06 -5.92 -32.46
CA ALA A 388 8.86 -5.89 -31.64
C ALA A 388 7.62 -6.35 -32.42
N ARG A 389 6.70 -7.00 -31.70
CA ARG A 389 5.41 -7.46 -32.23
C ARG A 389 4.26 -6.82 -31.46
N LEU A 390 3.24 -6.38 -32.17
CA LEU A 390 2.00 -5.87 -31.60
C LEU A 390 1.00 -7.00 -31.40
N VAL A 391 0.57 -7.22 -30.14
CA VAL A 391 -0.41 -8.26 -29.78
C VAL A 391 -1.78 -7.60 -29.59
N PRO A 392 -2.82 -8.08 -30.26
CA PRO A 392 -4.17 -7.54 -30.11
C PRO A 392 -4.78 -7.90 -28.75
N PRO A 393 -5.83 -7.18 -28.33
CA PRO A 393 -6.60 -7.49 -27.12
C PRO A 393 -7.14 -8.92 -27.16
N ALA A 394 -7.10 -9.62 -26.01
CA ALA A 394 -7.69 -10.94 -25.79
C ALA A 394 -8.74 -10.87 -24.68
N ALA A 395 -9.50 -11.96 -24.47
CA ALA A 395 -10.58 -12.00 -23.47
C ALA A 395 -10.08 -11.70 -22.06
N ASP A 396 -8.89 -12.15 -21.71
CA ASP A 396 -8.27 -11.98 -20.41
C ASP A 396 -7.44 -10.68 -20.31
N GLU A 397 -7.13 -10.05 -21.46
CA GLU A 397 -6.32 -8.84 -21.56
C GLU A 397 -6.90 -7.87 -22.59
N PRO A 398 -7.74 -6.92 -22.18
CA PRO A 398 -8.50 -6.06 -23.10
C PRO A 398 -7.67 -4.93 -23.75
N ALA A 399 -6.35 -4.87 -23.53
CA ALA A 399 -5.46 -3.84 -24.05
C ALA A 399 -4.48 -4.39 -25.09
N TRP A 400 -4.08 -3.53 -26.05
CA TRP A 400 -2.96 -3.82 -26.95
C TRP A 400 -1.65 -3.90 -26.19
N ARG A 401 -0.81 -4.88 -26.52
CA ARG A 401 0.50 -5.09 -25.91
C ARG A 401 1.60 -5.16 -26.95
N ILE A 402 2.82 -4.90 -26.50
CA ILE A 402 4.05 -5.10 -27.29
C ILE A 402 4.84 -6.26 -26.70
N LEU A 403 5.29 -7.16 -27.57
CA LEU A 403 6.36 -8.11 -27.29
C LEU A 403 7.64 -7.56 -27.88
N GLY A 404 8.64 -7.28 -27.04
CA GLY A 404 9.92 -6.67 -27.41
C GLY A 404 10.09 -5.24 -26.88
N ASP A 405 11.07 -4.51 -27.40
CA ASP A 405 11.42 -3.15 -26.94
C ASP A 405 10.27 -2.15 -27.18
N PRO A 406 9.88 -1.34 -26.16
CA PRO A 406 8.82 -0.32 -26.29
C PRO A 406 9.06 0.71 -27.38
N THR A 407 10.32 1.06 -27.65
CA THR A 407 10.70 2.01 -28.71
C THR A 407 10.41 1.44 -30.09
N GLU A 408 10.73 0.15 -30.28
CA GLU A 408 10.42 -0.58 -31.51
C GLU A 408 8.91 -0.78 -31.68
N GLY A 409 8.23 -1.13 -30.59
CA GLY A 409 6.77 -1.26 -30.56
C GLY A 409 6.06 -0.01 -31.04
N ALA A 410 6.54 1.17 -30.64
CA ALA A 410 5.99 2.45 -31.09
C ALA A 410 6.08 2.63 -32.61
N LEU A 411 7.11 2.09 -33.28
CA LEU A 411 7.28 2.13 -34.74
C LEU A 411 6.29 1.20 -35.44
N VAL A 412 6.08 0.02 -34.89
CA VAL A 412 5.10 -0.95 -35.40
C VAL A 412 3.68 -0.39 -35.29
N VAL A 413 3.34 0.22 -34.14
CA VAL A 413 2.06 0.90 -33.93
C VAL A 413 1.88 2.06 -34.92
N LEU A 414 2.94 2.87 -35.14
CA LEU A 414 2.91 3.97 -36.10
C LEU A 414 2.64 3.47 -37.53
N ALA A 415 3.27 2.36 -37.94
CA ALA A 415 3.04 1.77 -39.25
C ALA A 415 1.57 1.31 -39.43
N ARG A 416 0.97 0.69 -38.42
CA ARG A 416 -0.45 0.30 -38.44
C ARG A 416 -1.38 1.54 -38.46
N LYS A 417 -1.05 2.63 -37.74
CA LYS A 417 -1.77 3.92 -37.86
C LYS A 417 -1.69 4.51 -39.28
N GLY A 418 -0.61 4.24 -39.98
CA GLY A 418 -0.43 4.59 -41.40
C GLY A 418 -1.17 3.63 -42.38
N GLY A 419 -1.90 2.65 -41.86
CA GLY A 419 -2.67 1.68 -42.67
C GLY A 419 -1.82 0.58 -43.31
N LEU A 420 -0.59 0.34 -42.83
CA LEU A 420 0.28 -0.70 -43.36
C LEU A 420 -0.05 -2.07 -42.77
N ASP A 421 -0.01 -3.08 -43.64
CA ASP A 421 -0.01 -4.48 -43.21
C ASP A 421 1.41 -4.89 -42.83
N VAL A 422 1.69 -4.87 -41.55
CA VAL A 422 3.00 -5.17 -40.95
C VAL A 422 3.44 -6.61 -41.27
N ASP A 423 2.50 -7.54 -41.17
CA ASP A 423 2.80 -8.96 -41.36
C ASP A 423 3.17 -9.26 -42.80
N ALA A 424 2.49 -8.63 -43.78
CA ALA A 424 2.84 -8.73 -45.21
C ALA A 424 4.20 -8.09 -45.50
N ILE A 425 4.55 -6.96 -44.87
CA ILE A 425 5.87 -6.31 -45.03
C ILE A 425 6.98 -7.23 -44.52
N LEU A 426 6.82 -7.84 -43.36
CA LEU A 426 7.81 -8.76 -42.77
C LEU A 426 7.95 -10.03 -43.63
N ALA A 427 6.87 -10.60 -44.11
CA ALA A 427 6.87 -11.79 -44.97
C ALA A 427 7.55 -11.56 -46.32
N ALA A 428 7.49 -10.33 -46.87
CA ALA A 428 8.13 -9.96 -48.13
C ALA A 428 9.65 -9.63 -47.97
N ASN A 429 10.17 -9.52 -46.75
CA ASN A 429 11.54 -9.09 -46.46
C ASN A 429 12.16 -10.00 -45.40
N GLU A 430 12.78 -11.11 -45.85
CA GLU A 430 13.43 -12.10 -44.99
C GLU A 430 14.57 -11.47 -44.18
N GLU A 431 14.61 -11.65 -42.90
CA GLU A 431 15.72 -11.27 -42.07
C GLU A 431 16.88 -12.26 -42.24
N ILE A 432 18.03 -11.77 -42.65
CA ILE A 432 19.23 -12.57 -42.87
C ILE A 432 20.36 -12.25 -41.88
N GLY A 433 20.22 -11.18 -41.09
CA GLY A 433 21.21 -10.81 -40.08
C GLY A 433 20.77 -9.58 -39.30
N GLU A 434 21.36 -9.43 -38.11
CA GLU A 434 21.12 -8.28 -37.22
C GLU A 434 22.41 -7.84 -36.54
N LEU A 435 22.58 -6.55 -36.42
CA LEU A 435 23.51 -5.90 -35.51
C LEU A 435 22.69 -5.28 -34.39
N PRO A 436 22.58 -5.93 -33.22
CA PRO A 436 21.70 -5.47 -32.11
C PRO A 436 22.06 -4.06 -31.63
N PHE A 437 21.14 -3.41 -30.94
CA PHE A 437 21.41 -2.12 -30.32
C PHE A 437 22.58 -2.21 -29.33
N ASP A 438 23.47 -1.25 -29.44
CA ASP A 438 24.62 -1.10 -28.53
C ASP A 438 24.65 0.33 -28.00
N SER A 439 24.77 0.48 -26.69
CA SER A 439 24.73 1.78 -26.00
C SER A 439 25.89 2.72 -26.32
N THR A 440 27.04 2.18 -26.67
CA THR A 440 28.24 2.95 -27.10
C THR A 440 28.05 3.46 -28.51
N ARG A 441 27.59 2.61 -29.40
CA ARG A 441 27.32 2.88 -30.80
C ARG A 441 26.04 3.67 -31.03
N LYS A 442 25.05 3.52 -30.14
CA LYS A 442 23.71 4.14 -30.13
C LYS A 442 22.89 3.90 -31.37
N LEU A 443 23.05 2.76 -31.99
CA LEU A 443 22.31 2.37 -33.18
C LEU A 443 22.13 0.85 -33.25
N MET A 444 21.12 0.43 -34.02
CA MET A 444 20.80 -0.95 -34.38
C MET A 444 20.59 -1.04 -35.88
N THR A 445 20.96 -2.17 -36.49
CA THR A 445 20.80 -2.40 -37.92
C THR A 445 20.25 -3.81 -38.17
N SER A 446 19.11 -3.92 -38.88
CA SER A 446 18.55 -5.17 -39.39
C SER A 446 18.94 -5.33 -40.86
N ILE A 447 19.36 -6.51 -41.25
CA ILE A 447 19.76 -6.85 -42.62
C ILE A 447 18.69 -7.77 -43.19
N ARG A 448 18.03 -7.32 -44.27
CA ARG A 448 16.93 -8.09 -44.87
C ARG A 448 17.09 -8.29 -46.36
N ARG A 449 16.53 -9.39 -46.82
CA ARG A 449 16.47 -9.74 -48.25
C ARG A 449 15.04 -9.53 -48.75
N GLY A 450 14.86 -8.59 -49.69
CA GLY A 450 13.58 -8.36 -50.33
C GLY A 450 13.19 -9.49 -51.30
N ALA A 451 11.93 -9.56 -51.67
CA ALA A 451 11.40 -10.55 -52.62
C ALA A 451 12.05 -10.46 -54.00
N ASP A 452 12.65 -9.31 -54.36
CA ASP A 452 13.43 -9.08 -55.57
C ASP A 452 14.89 -9.53 -55.43
N GLY A 453 15.29 -10.09 -54.30
CA GLY A 453 16.65 -10.52 -54.00
C GLY A 453 17.61 -9.40 -53.54
N THR A 454 17.14 -8.16 -53.46
CA THR A 454 17.94 -7.02 -52.97
C THR A 454 18.21 -7.17 -51.49
N ILE A 455 19.47 -7.04 -51.06
CA ILE A 455 19.85 -7.05 -49.64
C ILE A 455 19.98 -5.60 -49.17
N THR A 456 19.24 -5.24 -48.13
CA THR A 456 19.25 -3.90 -47.58
C THR A 456 19.49 -3.92 -46.07
N ALA A 457 20.40 -3.07 -45.60
CA ALA A 457 20.57 -2.75 -44.17
C ALA A 457 19.64 -1.59 -43.81
N TYR A 458 18.83 -1.82 -42.78
CA TYR A 458 17.88 -0.86 -42.17
C TYR A 458 18.41 -0.44 -40.81
N ALA A 459 18.95 0.78 -40.72
CA ALA A 459 19.55 1.31 -39.53
C ALA A 459 18.62 2.32 -38.83
N LYS A 460 18.53 2.24 -37.52
CA LYS A 460 17.86 3.23 -36.64
C LYS A 460 18.74 3.56 -35.44
N GLY A 461 18.79 4.80 -35.03
CA GLY A 461 19.61 5.19 -33.88
C GLY A 461 19.58 6.67 -33.56
N ALA A 462 20.47 7.07 -32.66
CA ALA A 462 20.67 8.45 -32.29
C ALA A 462 21.02 9.31 -33.50
N PRO A 463 20.44 10.52 -33.67
CA PRO A 463 20.71 11.36 -34.84
C PRO A 463 22.20 11.60 -35.10
N GLU A 464 22.99 11.84 -34.06
CA GLU A 464 24.44 12.06 -34.16
C GLU A 464 25.15 10.85 -34.75
N SER A 465 24.84 9.66 -34.26
CA SER A 465 25.47 8.39 -34.65
C SER A 465 25.18 8.01 -36.12
N ILE A 466 23.92 8.22 -36.54
CA ILE A 466 23.53 7.99 -37.95
C ILE A 466 24.16 9.04 -38.88
N LEU A 467 24.12 10.32 -38.49
CA LEU A 467 24.67 11.41 -39.29
C LEU A 467 26.18 11.28 -39.50
N GLU A 468 26.92 10.78 -38.51
CA GLU A 468 28.35 10.52 -38.64
C GLU A 468 28.65 9.52 -39.76
N ARG A 469 27.79 8.52 -39.99
CA ARG A 469 27.93 7.42 -40.94
C ARG A 469 27.22 7.66 -42.26
N ALA A 470 26.45 8.74 -42.37
CA ALA A 470 25.64 9.04 -43.54
C ALA A 470 26.45 9.84 -44.61
N THR A 471 26.30 9.46 -45.86
CA THR A 471 26.87 10.17 -47.03
C THR A 471 25.77 10.75 -47.92
N ARG A 472 24.53 10.30 -47.78
CA ARG A 472 23.40 10.70 -48.62
C ARG A 472 22.17 11.01 -47.77
N ILE A 473 21.25 11.77 -48.35
CA ILE A 473 19.95 12.10 -47.75
C ILE A 473 18.84 12.03 -48.81
N VAL A 474 17.64 11.62 -48.38
CA VAL A 474 16.42 11.72 -49.20
C VAL A 474 15.85 13.12 -49.08
N ASP A 475 15.84 13.85 -50.15
CA ASP A 475 15.24 15.18 -50.28
C ASP A 475 14.10 15.12 -51.29
N GLY A 476 12.89 15.30 -50.79
CA GLY A 476 11.70 15.01 -51.58
C GLY A 476 11.69 13.59 -52.16
N THR A 477 11.75 13.42 -53.49
CA THR A 477 11.81 12.10 -54.17
C THR A 477 13.22 11.73 -54.63
N ARG A 478 14.24 12.56 -54.35
CA ARG A 478 15.60 12.38 -54.85
C ARG A 478 16.55 12.04 -53.71
N VAL A 479 17.48 11.13 -54.01
CA VAL A 479 18.64 10.86 -53.16
C VAL A 479 19.79 11.75 -53.62
N ARG A 480 20.30 12.57 -52.72
CA ARG A 480 21.46 13.44 -53.00
C ARG A 480 22.52 13.31 -51.89
N PRO A 481 23.75 13.75 -52.14
CA PRO A 481 24.75 13.86 -51.10
C PRO A 481 24.26 14.73 -49.95
N ILE A 482 24.54 14.33 -48.70
CA ILE A 482 24.22 15.11 -47.51
C ILE A 482 25.21 16.24 -47.32
N THR A 483 24.76 17.46 -47.09
CA THR A 483 25.59 18.64 -46.83
C THR A 483 25.78 18.92 -45.35
N ALA A 484 26.74 19.80 -45.01
CA ALA A 484 26.90 20.27 -43.63
C ALA A 484 25.65 20.98 -43.12
N ALA A 485 24.99 21.79 -43.97
CA ALA A 485 23.75 22.47 -43.65
C ALA A 485 22.59 21.49 -43.35
N ASP A 486 22.49 20.38 -44.08
CA ASP A 486 21.47 19.34 -43.77
C ASP A 486 21.69 18.70 -42.40
N ARG A 487 22.97 18.42 -42.08
CA ARG A 487 23.34 17.85 -40.76
C ARG A 487 22.96 18.82 -39.62
N GLU A 488 23.32 20.10 -39.80
CA GLU A 488 23.00 21.14 -38.82
C GLU A 488 21.49 21.33 -38.67
N ALA A 489 20.73 21.33 -39.77
CA ALA A 489 19.27 21.44 -39.72
C ALA A 489 18.61 20.25 -39.00
N LEU A 490 19.07 19.01 -39.25
CA LEU A 490 18.54 17.82 -38.57
C LEU A 490 18.91 17.81 -37.09
N LEU A 491 20.10 18.27 -36.70
CA LEU A 491 20.50 18.39 -35.30
C LEU A 491 19.73 19.52 -34.57
N ALA A 492 19.43 20.64 -35.28
CA ALA A 492 18.60 21.70 -34.71
C ALA A 492 17.16 21.22 -34.43
N VAL A 493 16.56 20.47 -35.37
CA VAL A 493 15.25 19.82 -35.15
C VAL A 493 15.31 18.81 -34.02
N HIS A 494 16.37 18.00 -33.92
CA HIS A 494 16.60 17.09 -32.82
C HIS A 494 16.63 17.83 -31.47
N THR A 495 17.42 18.91 -31.38
CA THR A 495 17.56 19.70 -30.16
C THR A 495 16.25 20.35 -29.76
N GLU A 496 15.53 20.99 -30.70
CA GLU A 496 14.21 21.61 -30.45
C GLU A 496 13.20 20.57 -29.91
N ARG A 497 13.15 19.40 -30.52
CA ARG A 497 12.23 18.35 -30.07
C ARG A 497 12.65 17.73 -28.73
N ALA A 498 13.96 17.61 -28.47
CA ALA A 498 14.45 17.13 -27.18
C ALA A 498 14.08 18.07 -26.02
N THR A 499 14.00 19.41 -26.24
CA THR A 499 13.51 20.34 -25.20
C THR A 499 12.02 20.15 -24.85
N ARG A 500 11.25 19.45 -25.71
CA ARG A 500 9.86 19.04 -25.48
C ARG A 500 9.73 17.61 -24.95
N ALA A 501 10.81 17.02 -24.43
CA ALA A 501 10.90 15.64 -23.96
C ALA A 501 10.71 14.57 -25.05
N LEU A 502 10.88 14.91 -26.31
CA LEU A 502 10.77 13.96 -27.40
C LEU A 502 12.09 13.20 -27.61
N ARG A 503 12.01 11.87 -27.55
CA ARG A 503 13.11 10.98 -27.95
C ARG A 503 13.11 10.88 -29.47
N ASN A 504 14.25 11.19 -30.08
CA ASN A 504 14.38 11.23 -31.54
C ASN A 504 15.19 10.05 -32.04
N LEU A 505 14.71 9.36 -33.09
CA LEU A 505 15.42 8.34 -33.82
C LEU A 505 15.51 8.72 -35.28
N LEU A 506 16.73 8.71 -35.81
CA LEU A 506 17.01 8.88 -37.24
C LEU A 506 17.05 7.52 -37.92
N PHE A 507 16.47 7.44 -39.11
CA PHE A 507 16.44 6.22 -39.95
C PHE A 507 17.29 6.40 -41.19
N ALA A 508 18.03 5.36 -41.50
CA ALA A 508 18.87 5.31 -42.68
C ALA A 508 18.85 3.90 -43.27
N THR A 509 19.14 3.83 -44.55
CA THR A 509 19.27 2.55 -45.30
C THR A 509 20.55 2.50 -46.11
N ARG A 510 20.99 1.28 -46.43
CA ARG A 510 22.05 1.00 -47.37
C ARG A 510 21.78 -0.31 -48.08
N THR A 511 21.88 -0.31 -49.42
CA THR A 511 21.89 -1.53 -50.24
C THR A 511 23.25 -2.20 -50.10
N LEU A 512 23.27 -3.47 -49.75
CA LEU A 512 24.46 -4.27 -49.52
C LEU A 512 24.71 -5.23 -50.70
N THR A 513 25.97 -5.53 -50.97
CA THR A 513 26.32 -6.72 -51.78
C THR A 513 26.19 -7.98 -50.92
N ALA A 514 26.00 -9.15 -51.55
CA ALA A 514 25.97 -10.43 -50.84
C ALA A 514 27.25 -10.67 -50.02
N LYS A 515 28.39 -10.17 -50.49
CA LYS A 515 29.69 -10.25 -49.81
C LYS A 515 29.69 -9.38 -48.54
N ASP A 516 29.21 -8.14 -48.63
CA ASP A 516 29.14 -7.22 -47.46
C ASP A 516 28.22 -7.77 -46.39
N ALA A 517 27.05 -8.28 -46.78
CA ALA A 517 26.09 -8.87 -45.85
C ALA A 517 26.64 -10.11 -45.11
N ALA A 518 27.51 -10.90 -45.78
CA ALA A 518 28.09 -12.10 -45.16
C ALA A 518 29.22 -11.80 -44.16
N THR A 519 29.77 -10.58 -44.12
CA THR A 519 30.90 -10.24 -43.22
C THR A 519 30.49 -10.08 -41.77
N ASN A 520 29.26 -9.69 -41.49
CA ASN A 520 28.76 -9.26 -40.17
C ASN A 520 29.64 -8.18 -39.52
N ASP A 521 30.41 -7.45 -40.31
CA ASP A 521 31.32 -6.40 -39.83
C ASP A 521 30.63 -5.04 -39.80
N LEU A 522 30.55 -4.46 -38.61
CA LEU A 522 29.95 -3.15 -38.32
C LEU A 522 30.52 -2.06 -39.24
N HIS A 523 31.82 -2.02 -39.42
CA HIS A 523 32.51 -1.02 -40.24
C HIS A 523 32.24 -1.15 -41.75
N VAL A 524 31.76 -2.30 -42.17
CA VAL A 524 31.35 -2.56 -43.55
C VAL A 524 29.88 -2.25 -43.76
N ILE A 525 29.00 -2.66 -42.80
CA ILE A 525 27.54 -2.56 -42.93
C ILE A 525 27.04 -1.15 -42.63
N GLU A 526 27.52 -0.52 -41.56
CA GLU A 526 27.05 0.77 -41.06
C GLU A 526 27.82 1.99 -41.58
N LYS A 527 28.26 1.97 -42.79
CA LYS A 527 28.90 3.11 -43.49
C LYS A 527 28.11 3.50 -44.74
N ASP A 528 28.36 4.70 -45.25
CA ASP A 528 27.71 5.23 -46.45
C ASP A 528 26.20 5.16 -46.46
N LEU A 529 25.63 5.44 -45.28
CA LEU A 529 24.19 5.39 -45.05
C LEU A 529 23.46 6.52 -45.81
N THR A 530 22.23 6.23 -46.21
CA THR A 530 21.30 7.20 -46.81
C THR A 530 20.25 7.55 -45.78
N VAL A 531 20.21 8.78 -45.27
CA VAL A 531 19.22 9.28 -44.31
C VAL A 531 17.84 9.39 -44.94
N LEU A 532 16.82 8.84 -44.32
CA LEU A 532 15.43 8.84 -44.80
C LEU A 532 14.54 9.84 -44.07
N GLY A 533 14.71 9.95 -42.78
CA GLY A 533 13.87 10.77 -41.93
C GLY A 533 14.06 10.49 -40.45
N MET A 534 13.32 11.22 -39.62
CA MET A 534 13.38 11.15 -38.17
C MET A 534 11.98 10.95 -37.58
N VAL A 535 11.86 10.09 -36.61
CA VAL A 535 10.68 10.00 -35.73
C VAL A 535 10.99 10.58 -34.36
N SER A 536 9.98 11.21 -33.77
CA SER A 536 10.04 11.74 -32.42
C SER A 536 8.93 11.14 -31.60
N MET A 537 9.29 10.55 -30.47
CA MET A 537 8.39 9.81 -29.60
C MET A 537 8.53 10.24 -28.16
N ILE A 538 7.47 10.06 -27.40
CA ILE A 538 7.41 10.37 -25.97
C ILE A 538 6.73 9.23 -25.26
N ASP A 539 7.12 9.01 -24.02
CA ASP A 539 6.29 8.25 -23.06
C ASP A 539 5.27 9.22 -22.46
N PRO A 540 3.98 9.13 -22.86
CA PRO A 540 2.99 10.14 -22.51
C PRO A 540 2.64 10.10 -21.02
N ILE A 541 2.44 11.29 -20.44
CA ILE A 541 1.92 11.40 -19.08
C ILE A 541 0.52 10.79 -18.98
N ARG A 542 0.22 10.14 -17.88
CA ARG A 542 -1.13 9.62 -17.60
C ARG A 542 -2.11 10.77 -17.42
N THR A 543 -3.28 10.70 -18.01
CA THR A 543 -4.27 11.79 -18.05
C THR A 543 -4.73 12.26 -16.68
N ALA A 544 -4.71 11.40 -15.67
CA ALA A 544 -5.13 11.72 -14.30
C ALA A 544 -4.04 12.45 -13.48
N VAL A 545 -2.77 12.45 -13.91
CA VAL A 545 -1.65 12.97 -13.12
C VAL A 545 -1.73 14.47 -12.86
N PRO A 546 -2.02 15.35 -13.83
CA PRO A 546 -2.03 16.79 -13.56
C PRO A 546 -3.05 17.20 -12.49
N ALA A 547 -4.26 16.63 -12.53
CA ALA A 547 -5.28 16.88 -11.51
C ALA A 547 -4.87 16.33 -10.15
N ALA A 548 -4.32 15.12 -10.10
CA ALA A 548 -3.83 14.51 -8.86
C ALA A 548 -2.64 15.27 -8.27
N MET A 549 -1.75 15.80 -9.11
CA MET A 549 -0.62 16.64 -8.70
C MET A 549 -1.12 17.93 -8.05
N ALA A 550 -2.08 18.60 -8.67
CA ALA A 550 -2.70 19.80 -8.10
C ALA A 550 -3.35 19.50 -6.72
N ASP A 551 -4.08 18.39 -6.60
CA ASP A 551 -4.71 17.97 -5.34
C ASP A 551 -3.67 17.71 -4.22
N VAL A 552 -2.58 17.03 -4.54
CA VAL A 552 -1.56 16.67 -3.53
C VAL A 552 -0.73 17.88 -3.10
N LEU A 553 -0.42 18.80 -4.03
CA LEU A 553 0.26 20.07 -3.73
C LEU A 553 -0.65 20.99 -2.88
N ALA A 554 -1.94 21.09 -3.22
CA ALA A 554 -2.92 21.84 -2.43
C ALA A 554 -3.07 21.27 -1.00
N ALA A 555 -2.82 19.98 -0.83
CA ALA A 555 -2.77 19.29 0.46
C ALA A 555 -1.49 19.56 1.26
N GLY A 556 -0.60 20.43 0.79
CA GLY A 556 0.67 20.77 1.43
C GLY A 556 1.73 19.67 1.37
N VAL A 557 1.51 18.62 0.58
CA VAL A 557 2.50 17.55 0.38
C VAL A 557 3.51 18.00 -0.68
N LYS A 558 4.78 17.86 -0.38
CA LYS A 558 5.87 18.19 -1.30
C LYS A 558 6.14 17.00 -2.22
N VAL A 559 6.27 17.27 -3.53
CA VAL A 559 6.52 16.21 -4.52
C VAL A 559 7.85 16.46 -5.21
N ASN A 560 8.66 15.42 -5.34
CA ASN A 560 9.91 15.41 -6.10
C ASN A 560 9.87 14.26 -7.10
N ILE A 561 10.49 14.47 -8.27
CA ILE A 561 10.72 13.41 -9.25
C ILE A 561 12.15 12.91 -9.05
N VAL A 562 12.33 11.59 -8.95
CA VAL A 562 13.64 10.97 -8.72
C VAL A 562 13.83 9.87 -9.76
N THR A 563 14.59 10.15 -10.82
CA THR A 563 14.65 9.28 -12.01
C THR A 563 16.06 9.08 -12.54
N GLY A 564 16.31 7.93 -13.17
CA GLY A 564 17.52 7.68 -13.95
C GLY A 564 17.57 8.39 -15.32
N ASP A 565 16.47 9.03 -15.73
CA ASP A 565 16.32 9.66 -17.02
C ASP A 565 17.11 10.96 -17.18
N PHE A 566 17.21 11.39 -18.46
CA PHE A 566 17.88 12.64 -18.84
C PHE A 566 17.11 13.87 -18.32
N SER A 567 17.86 14.88 -17.85
CA SER A 567 17.33 16.07 -17.16
C SER A 567 16.24 16.80 -17.95
N LEU A 568 16.45 17.05 -19.23
CA LEU A 568 15.47 17.77 -20.08
C LEU A 568 14.15 17.00 -20.21
N THR A 569 14.21 15.67 -20.32
CA THR A 569 13.02 14.83 -20.41
C THR A 569 12.26 14.84 -19.09
N ALA A 570 12.98 14.70 -17.98
CA ALA A 570 12.38 14.70 -16.64
C ALA A 570 11.76 16.05 -16.29
N GLU A 571 12.42 17.17 -16.63
CA GLU A 571 11.89 18.52 -16.45
C GLU A 571 10.62 18.77 -17.28
N ALA A 572 10.60 18.35 -18.54
CA ALA A 572 9.44 18.54 -19.39
C ALA A 572 8.23 17.74 -18.91
N ILE A 573 8.42 16.50 -18.39
CA ILE A 573 7.37 15.71 -17.77
C ILE A 573 6.92 16.37 -16.46
N ALA A 574 7.83 16.91 -15.64
CA ALA A 574 7.50 17.63 -14.43
C ALA A 574 6.58 18.84 -14.73
N ARG A 575 6.87 19.60 -15.78
CA ARG A 575 6.03 20.73 -16.24
C ARG A 575 4.66 20.24 -16.71
N GLN A 576 4.59 19.17 -17.48
CA GLN A 576 3.31 18.58 -17.94
C GLN A 576 2.50 18.02 -16.78
N ALA A 577 3.14 17.48 -15.75
CA ALA A 577 2.51 17.00 -14.54
C ALA A 577 1.94 18.14 -13.68
N GLY A 578 2.35 19.37 -13.92
CA GLY A 578 1.98 20.51 -13.08
C GLY A 578 2.80 20.56 -11.78
N LEU A 579 3.99 19.93 -11.76
CA LEU A 579 4.89 20.04 -10.64
C LEU A 579 5.48 21.46 -10.60
N ILE A 580 5.04 22.23 -9.61
CA ILE A 580 5.51 23.61 -9.39
C ILE A 580 6.00 23.68 -7.95
N GLY A 581 7.28 23.96 -7.74
CA GLY A 581 7.83 24.31 -6.44
C GLY A 581 7.63 25.80 -6.13
N ASP A 582 7.95 26.21 -4.91
CA ASP A 582 7.79 27.59 -4.45
C ASP A 582 8.61 28.60 -5.31
N ASP A 583 9.73 28.13 -5.94
CA ASP A 583 10.57 28.94 -6.86
C ASP A 583 10.67 28.32 -8.27
N GLY A 584 9.67 27.56 -8.70
CA GLY A 584 9.69 26.85 -9.96
C GLY A 584 10.26 25.42 -9.84
N ILE A 585 10.57 24.81 -10.99
CA ILE A 585 11.18 23.46 -11.04
C ILE A 585 12.69 23.60 -10.91
N ILE A 586 13.26 22.91 -9.93
CA ILE A 586 14.71 22.82 -9.75
C ILE A 586 15.16 21.46 -10.31
N VAL A 587 16.18 21.45 -11.16
CA VAL A 587 16.76 20.21 -11.69
C VAL A 587 18.12 20.01 -11.07
N VAL A 588 18.33 18.84 -10.46
CA VAL A 588 19.59 18.39 -9.85
C VAL A 588 20.00 17.09 -10.53
N THR A 589 21.19 17.06 -11.11
CA THR A 589 21.74 15.85 -11.72
C THR A 589 22.43 14.97 -10.68
N GLY A 590 22.53 13.64 -10.94
CA GLY A 590 23.26 12.73 -10.05
C GLY A 590 24.72 13.16 -9.81
N ALA A 591 25.40 13.75 -10.81
CA ALA A 591 26.74 14.29 -10.66
C ALA A 591 26.81 15.50 -9.70
N GLU A 592 25.83 16.41 -9.77
CA GLU A 592 25.70 17.52 -8.82
C GLU A 592 25.33 17.01 -7.43
N LEU A 593 24.40 16.06 -7.34
CA LEU A 593 23.95 15.43 -6.10
C LEU A 593 25.11 14.78 -5.33
N ALA A 594 26.04 14.12 -6.02
CA ALA A 594 27.22 13.51 -5.43
C ALA A 594 28.15 14.55 -4.75
N GLY A 595 28.16 15.79 -5.23
CA GLY A 595 28.95 16.89 -4.66
C GLY A 595 28.23 17.70 -3.58
N MET A 596 26.91 17.49 -3.37
CA MET A 596 26.11 18.24 -2.41
C MET A 596 26.25 17.69 -0.98
N SER A 597 26.25 18.59 0.01
CA SER A 597 26.13 18.17 1.42
C SER A 597 24.71 17.66 1.72
N ASP A 598 24.58 16.86 2.78
CA ASP A 598 23.31 16.26 3.19
C ASP A 598 22.26 17.33 3.54
N GLU A 599 22.68 18.47 4.09
CA GLU A 599 21.80 19.60 4.41
C GLU A 599 21.16 20.19 3.14
N VAL A 600 21.94 20.38 2.07
CA VAL A 600 21.46 20.93 0.79
C VAL A 600 20.52 19.94 0.10
N VAL A 601 20.86 18.64 0.12
CA VAL A 601 19.98 17.59 -0.43
C VAL A 601 18.66 17.55 0.31
N LEU A 602 18.68 17.61 1.65
CA LEU A 602 17.49 17.67 2.48
C LEU A 602 16.65 18.92 2.21
N GLU A 603 17.27 20.08 2.03
CA GLU A 603 16.59 21.32 1.69
C GLU A 603 15.82 21.17 0.38
N HIS A 604 16.47 20.71 -0.69
CA HIS A 604 15.82 20.44 -1.98
C HIS A 604 14.66 19.43 -1.86
N ALA A 605 14.87 18.31 -1.19
CA ALA A 605 13.86 17.27 -1.04
C ALA A 605 12.66 17.74 -0.19
N SER A 606 12.89 18.49 0.88
CA SER A 606 11.84 18.97 1.79
C SER A 606 11.03 20.14 1.24
N ARG A 607 11.64 20.94 0.36
CA ARG A 607 10.98 22.05 -0.33
C ARG A 607 9.98 21.56 -1.36
N GLY A 608 10.27 20.48 -2.07
CA GLY A 608 9.51 19.96 -3.19
C GLY A 608 9.76 20.72 -4.50
N GLY A 609 9.17 20.25 -5.60
CA GLY A 609 9.40 20.83 -6.93
C GLY A 609 10.78 20.53 -7.50
N THR A 610 11.53 19.58 -6.91
CA THR A 610 12.85 19.17 -7.37
C THR A 610 12.77 17.93 -8.26
N VAL A 611 13.51 17.98 -9.37
CA VAL A 611 13.72 16.86 -10.29
C VAL A 611 15.16 16.38 -10.13
N PHE A 612 15.34 15.28 -9.42
CA PHE A 612 16.62 14.58 -9.34
C PHE A 612 16.73 13.64 -10.55
N SER A 613 17.64 13.96 -11.47
CA SER A 613 17.80 13.29 -12.76
C SER A 613 19.13 12.55 -12.85
N ARG A 614 19.19 11.45 -13.64
CA ARG A 614 20.37 10.58 -13.77
C ARG A 614 20.93 10.12 -12.42
N VAL A 615 20.04 9.78 -11.49
CA VAL A 615 20.39 9.30 -10.16
C VAL A 615 20.52 7.78 -10.14
N ALA A 616 21.50 7.29 -9.39
CA ALA A 616 21.67 5.86 -9.14
C ALA A 616 20.71 5.38 -8.03
N PRO A 617 20.47 4.07 -7.86
CA PRO A 617 19.64 3.53 -6.79
C PRO A 617 20.08 3.97 -5.39
N GLU A 618 21.37 4.07 -5.15
CA GLU A 618 21.97 4.51 -3.88
C GLU A 618 21.61 5.97 -3.57
N ASP A 619 21.59 6.83 -4.59
CA ASP A 619 21.18 8.23 -4.46
C ASP A 619 19.70 8.34 -4.05
N LYS A 620 18.84 7.48 -4.61
CA LYS A 620 17.42 7.41 -4.22
C LYS A 620 17.28 7.08 -2.73
N VAL A 621 18.05 6.11 -2.24
CA VAL A 621 18.09 5.73 -0.82
C VAL A 621 18.60 6.88 0.04
N ARG A 622 19.69 7.55 -0.35
CA ARG A 622 20.24 8.71 0.37
C ARG A 622 19.22 9.81 0.57
N ILE A 623 18.50 10.20 -0.50
CA ILE A 623 17.43 11.22 -0.42
C ILE A 623 16.36 10.82 0.58
N VAL A 624 15.90 9.56 0.51
CA VAL A 624 14.86 9.02 1.38
C VAL A 624 15.29 9.00 2.85
N ASP A 625 16.49 8.53 3.13
CA ASP A 625 17.02 8.43 4.50
C ASP A 625 17.21 9.81 5.14
N LEU A 626 17.66 10.80 4.38
CA LEU A 626 17.79 12.18 4.85
C LEU A 626 16.42 12.79 5.23
N VAL A 627 15.40 12.61 4.40
CA VAL A 627 14.05 13.09 4.68
C VAL A 627 13.48 12.41 5.93
N LYS A 628 13.69 11.10 6.10
CA LYS A 628 13.28 10.36 7.31
C LYS A 628 14.03 10.80 8.55
N ALA A 629 15.34 11.01 8.45
CA ALA A 629 16.15 11.49 9.57
C ALA A 629 15.71 12.87 10.07
N ALA A 630 15.19 13.72 9.19
CA ALA A 630 14.55 14.99 9.54
C ALA A 630 13.18 14.84 10.24
N GLY A 631 12.70 13.62 10.45
CA GLY A 631 11.40 13.34 11.09
C GLY A 631 10.20 13.49 10.15
N LEU A 632 10.40 13.63 8.84
CA LEU A 632 9.33 13.74 7.86
C LEU A 632 8.91 12.36 7.34
N VAL A 633 7.64 12.22 7.02
CA VAL A 633 7.09 11.00 6.41
C VAL A 633 7.28 11.09 4.91
N VAL A 634 8.07 10.18 4.33
CA VAL A 634 8.32 10.10 2.89
C VAL A 634 7.64 8.88 2.28
N ALA A 635 6.86 9.12 1.22
CA ALA A 635 6.33 8.08 0.34
C ALA A 635 7.23 7.99 -0.90
N VAL A 636 7.60 6.79 -1.31
CA VAL A 636 8.35 6.54 -2.54
C VAL A 636 7.48 5.73 -3.48
N THR A 637 7.41 6.12 -4.75
CA THR A 637 6.76 5.32 -5.79
C THR A 637 7.77 4.84 -6.80
N GLY A 638 7.60 3.61 -7.28
CA GLY A 638 8.47 3.01 -8.30
C GLY A 638 7.88 1.74 -8.87
N ASP A 639 8.40 1.30 -10.01
CA ASP A 639 7.98 0.08 -10.71
C ASP A 639 9.14 -0.88 -11.01
N GLY A 640 10.38 -0.40 -10.90
CA GLY A 640 11.59 -1.12 -11.30
C GLY A 640 12.38 -1.74 -10.15
N ILE A 641 13.36 -2.57 -10.52
CA ILE A 641 14.35 -3.16 -9.61
C ILE A 641 15.15 -2.05 -8.93
N ASN A 642 15.48 -0.98 -9.69
CA ASN A 642 16.27 0.16 -9.22
C ASN A 642 15.57 0.96 -8.11
N ASP A 643 14.24 0.81 -7.97
CA ASP A 643 13.44 1.49 -6.96
C ASP A 643 13.30 0.67 -5.68
N ALA A 644 13.48 -0.65 -5.74
CA ALA A 644 13.22 -1.54 -4.62
C ALA A 644 13.99 -1.18 -3.35
N PRO A 645 15.27 -0.78 -3.37
CA PRO A 645 15.96 -0.30 -2.18
C PRO A 645 15.29 0.94 -1.56
N ALA A 646 14.95 1.94 -2.38
CA ALA A 646 14.30 3.17 -1.92
C ALA A 646 12.87 2.91 -1.41
N LEU A 647 12.10 2.01 -2.06
CA LEU A 647 10.78 1.57 -1.60
C LEU A 647 10.85 0.95 -0.20
N ARG A 648 11.85 0.10 0.06
CA ARG A 648 12.05 -0.56 1.37
C ARG A 648 12.49 0.41 2.46
N HIS A 649 13.32 1.41 2.13
CA HIS A 649 13.81 2.42 3.06
C HIS A 649 12.79 3.51 3.37
N ALA A 650 11.82 3.74 2.50
CA ALA A 650 10.78 4.75 2.67
C ALA A 650 9.99 4.59 3.97
N SER A 651 9.28 5.64 4.38
CA SER A 651 8.23 5.50 5.40
C SER A 651 7.07 4.70 4.84
N ILE A 652 6.82 4.82 3.52
CA ILE A 652 5.85 4.03 2.76
C ILE A 652 6.42 3.81 1.37
N GLY A 653 6.69 2.56 1.00
CA GLY A 653 6.93 2.15 -0.37
C GLY A 653 5.62 1.88 -1.10
N VAL A 654 5.50 2.38 -2.32
CA VAL A 654 4.31 2.25 -3.18
C VAL A 654 4.75 1.71 -4.53
N ALA A 655 4.39 0.48 -4.84
CA ALA A 655 4.72 -0.15 -6.13
C ALA A 655 3.56 -0.10 -7.12
N MET A 656 3.88 -0.12 -8.41
CA MET A 656 2.91 -0.32 -9.48
C MET A 656 2.49 -1.79 -9.53
N GLY A 657 1.22 -2.07 -9.74
CA GLY A 657 0.65 -3.42 -9.68
C GLY A 657 0.65 -4.13 -11.00
N ALA A 658 0.32 -3.44 -12.09
CA ALA A 658 0.24 -4.01 -13.43
C ALA A 658 1.61 -4.05 -14.11
N THR A 659 2.35 -2.92 -14.13
CA THR A 659 3.65 -2.80 -14.80
C THR A 659 4.85 -3.03 -13.88
N GLY A 660 4.66 -2.96 -12.55
CA GLY A 660 5.75 -3.10 -11.59
C GLY A 660 6.34 -4.50 -11.54
N THR A 661 7.66 -4.56 -11.36
CA THR A 661 8.39 -5.82 -11.15
C THR A 661 8.01 -6.45 -9.81
N ASP A 662 8.13 -7.76 -9.70
CA ASP A 662 7.84 -8.48 -8.47
C ASP A 662 8.72 -8.01 -7.30
N VAL A 663 9.95 -7.61 -7.61
CA VAL A 663 10.89 -7.03 -6.64
C VAL A 663 10.35 -5.74 -6.03
N ALA A 664 9.89 -4.81 -6.88
CA ALA A 664 9.28 -3.57 -6.44
C ALA A 664 8.00 -3.83 -5.63
N LYS A 665 7.14 -4.75 -6.11
CA LYS A 665 5.94 -5.16 -5.38
C LYS A 665 6.27 -5.77 -4.02
N GLN A 666 7.28 -6.62 -3.91
CA GLN A 666 7.69 -7.24 -2.64
C GLN A 666 8.29 -6.22 -1.66
N ALA A 667 9.04 -5.25 -2.16
CA ALA A 667 9.66 -4.19 -1.34
C ALA A 667 8.66 -3.19 -0.77
N ALA A 668 7.51 -3.00 -1.43
CA ALA A 668 6.52 -1.99 -1.10
C ALA A 668 5.49 -2.47 -0.06
N GLU A 669 4.97 -1.53 0.76
CA GLU A 669 3.84 -1.73 1.67
C GLU A 669 2.48 -1.55 1.00
N ILE A 670 2.43 -0.81 -0.12
CA ILE A 670 1.20 -0.55 -0.90
C ILE A 670 1.46 -0.89 -2.35
N VAL A 671 0.48 -1.52 -3.01
CA VAL A 671 0.53 -1.81 -4.44
C VAL A 671 -0.67 -1.16 -5.12
N LEU A 672 -0.42 -0.33 -6.14
CA LEU A 672 -1.45 0.33 -6.94
C LEU A 672 -1.84 -0.57 -8.12
N LEU A 673 -2.98 -1.24 -8.03
CA LEU A 673 -3.41 -2.24 -9.03
C LEU A 673 -3.66 -1.65 -10.43
N ASP A 674 -3.87 -0.34 -10.52
CA ASP A 674 -4.12 0.42 -11.75
C ASP A 674 -2.94 1.28 -12.20
N ASP A 675 -1.78 1.14 -11.55
CA ASP A 675 -0.58 1.94 -11.78
C ASP A 675 -0.79 3.46 -11.75
N SER A 676 -1.79 3.93 -11.00
CA SER A 676 -2.25 5.32 -11.06
C SER A 676 -1.72 6.16 -9.89
N PHE A 677 -0.97 7.21 -10.19
CA PHE A 677 -0.60 8.22 -9.20
C PHE A 677 -1.84 8.89 -8.56
N ALA A 678 -2.95 9.00 -9.27
CA ALA A 678 -4.21 9.52 -8.72
C ALA A 678 -4.79 8.60 -7.64
N THR A 679 -4.58 7.28 -7.76
CA THR A 679 -4.95 6.30 -6.74
C THR A 679 -4.12 6.48 -5.47
N LEU A 680 -2.81 6.80 -5.57
CA LEU A 680 -1.99 7.17 -4.42
C LEU A 680 -2.54 8.42 -3.70
N VAL A 681 -2.89 9.47 -4.46
CA VAL A 681 -3.46 10.70 -3.89
C VAL A 681 -4.80 10.43 -3.19
N THR A 682 -5.63 9.58 -3.79
CA THR A 682 -6.88 9.10 -3.17
C THR A 682 -6.60 8.31 -1.90
N ALA A 683 -5.58 7.48 -1.89
CA ALA A 683 -5.18 6.71 -0.72
C ALA A 683 -4.65 7.60 0.42
N ILE A 684 -3.90 8.67 0.11
CA ILE A 684 -3.50 9.70 1.09
C ILE A 684 -4.74 10.38 1.70
N ARG A 685 -5.71 10.76 0.87
CA ARG A 685 -6.99 11.35 1.32
C ARG A 685 -7.73 10.42 2.28
N GLN A 686 -7.81 9.13 1.94
CA GLN A 686 -8.42 8.12 2.80
C GLN A 686 -7.64 7.91 4.10
N GLY A 687 -6.31 7.84 4.05
CA GLY A 687 -5.45 7.73 5.23
C GLY A 687 -5.69 8.88 6.22
N ARG A 688 -5.79 10.13 5.74
CA ARG A 688 -6.13 11.32 6.55
C ARG A 688 -7.52 11.19 7.19
N THR A 689 -8.48 10.71 6.42
CA THR A 689 -9.87 10.51 6.89
C THR A 689 -9.92 9.46 8.01
N ILE A 690 -9.26 8.33 7.79
CA ILE A 690 -9.22 7.21 8.73
C ILE A 690 -8.57 7.60 10.04
N TYR A 691 -7.43 8.31 9.98
CA TYR A 691 -6.76 8.80 11.19
C TYR A 691 -7.68 9.73 12.00
N ARG A 692 -8.41 10.64 11.34
CA ARG A 692 -9.40 11.50 12.01
C ARG A 692 -10.51 10.68 12.66
N ASN A 693 -11.05 9.69 11.97
CA ASN A 693 -12.11 8.84 12.48
C ASN A 693 -11.66 8.02 13.70
N ILE A 694 -10.45 7.42 13.61
CA ILE A 694 -9.85 6.71 14.74
C ILE A 694 -9.63 7.65 15.92
N SER A 695 -9.10 8.86 15.68
CA SER A 695 -8.90 9.84 16.75
C SER A 695 -10.21 10.23 17.44
N LYS A 696 -11.29 10.40 16.67
CA LYS A 696 -12.64 10.66 17.22
C LYS A 696 -13.14 9.49 18.09
N GLY A 697 -12.92 8.24 17.65
CA GLY A 697 -13.24 7.03 18.41
C GLY A 697 -12.48 6.96 19.73
N VAL A 698 -11.14 7.08 19.66
CA VAL A 698 -10.26 7.09 20.84
C VAL A 698 -10.67 8.14 21.87
N LEU A 699 -10.95 9.37 21.41
CA LEU A 699 -11.35 10.45 22.29
C LEU A 699 -12.76 10.23 22.89
N SER A 700 -13.66 9.57 22.16
CA SER A 700 -15.00 9.24 22.65
C SER A 700 -14.93 8.17 23.75
N CYS A 701 -14.17 7.10 23.53
CA CYS A 701 -13.93 6.04 24.50
C CYS A 701 -13.33 6.60 25.81
N LEU A 702 -12.24 7.38 25.69
CA LEU A 702 -11.62 8.00 26.87
C LEU A 702 -12.53 9.00 27.60
N THR A 703 -13.48 9.63 26.90
CA THR A 703 -14.47 10.52 27.51
C THR A 703 -15.50 9.73 28.32
N SER A 704 -15.92 8.57 27.84
CA SER A 704 -16.79 7.64 28.56
C SER A 704 -16.15 7.18 29.88
N ASN A 705 -14.92 6.70 29.80
CA ASN A 705 -14.18 6.28 30.98
C ASN A 705 -13.98 7.42 31.99
N ALA A 706 -13.76 8.66 31.50
CA ALA A 706 -13.70 9.83 32.38
C ALA A 706 -15.03 10.12 33.06
N ALA A 707 -16.18 9.90 32.41
CA ALA A 707 -17.52 10.07 33.02
C ALA A 707 -17.77 9.04 34.10
N GLU A 708 -17.42 7.78 33.84
CA GLU A 708 -17.52 6.70 34.82
C GLU A 708 -16.62 6.93 36.05
N PHE A 709 -15.38 7.40 35.76
CA PHE A 709 -14.44 7.80 36.82
C PHE A 709 -15.03 8.88 37.71
N VAL A 710 -15.63 9.93 37.14
CA VAL A 710 -16.23 11.02 37.89
C VAL A 710 -17.43 10.52 38.68
N ALA A 711 -18.32 9.73 38.04
CA ALA A 711 -19.51 9.18 38.72
C ALA A 711 -19.14 8.27 39.90
N ASN A 712 -18.16 7.36 39.69
CA ASN A 712 -17.68 6.47 40.74
C ASN A 712 -16.95 7.22 41.88
N SER A 713 -16.12 8.23 41.54
CA SER A 713 -15.44 9.05 42.55
C SER A 713 -16.41 9.87 43.41
N ALA A 714 -17.41 10.49 42.75
CA ALA A 714 -18.45 11.22 43.45
C ALA A 714 -19.31 10.29 44.33
N SER A 715 -19.66 9.11 43.82
CA SER A 715 -20.37 8.07 44.56
C SER A 715 -19.60 7.61 45.82
N LEU A 716 -18.29 7.38 45.70
CA LEU A 716 -17.46 7.05 46.87
C LEU A 716 -17.43 8.16 47.91
N ALA A 717 -17.29 9.41 47.46
CA ALA A 717 -17.34 10.56 48.35
C ALA A 717 -18.69 10.64 49.10
N LEU A 718 -19.81 10.41 48.42
CA LEU A 718 -21.14 10.36 49.02
C LEU A 718 -21.29 9.16 49.97
N ALA A 719 -20.75 8.01 49.64
CA ALA A 719 -20.76 6.83 50.50
C ALA A 719 -19.96 7.07 51.81
N SER A 720 -18.76 7.71 51.70
CA SER A 720 -17.93 8.03 52.84
C SER A 720 -18.50 9.13 53.75
N LEU A 721 -19.31 10.05 53.23
CA LEU A 721 -19.91 11.15 53.99
C LEU A 721 -21.25 10.79 54.67
N GLY A 722 -22.01 9.85 54.14
CA GLY A 722 -23.32 9.55 54.61
C GLY A 722 -23.85 8.12 54.34
N GLY A 723 -22.99 7.20 53.90
CA GLY A 723 -23.40 5.81 53.66
C GLY A 723 -24.26 5.62 52.39
N VAL A 724 -24.29 6.60 51.49
CA VAL A 724 -25.05 6.50 50.22
C VAL A 724 -24.55 5.31 49.40
N PRO A 725 -25.43 4.41 48.92
CA PRO A 725 -25.01 3.29 48.10
C PRO A 725 -24.29 3.72 46.80
N LEU A 726 -23.49 2.80 46.22
CA LEU A 726 -22.75 3.08 44.96
C LEU A 726 -23.70 3.32 43.80
N ALA A 727 -23.45 4.37 43.04
CA ALA A 727 -24.27 4.80 41.91
C ALA A 727 -24.14 3.92 40.66
N LEU A 728 -23.08 3.13 40.53
CA LEU A 728 -22.84 2.16 39.44
C LEU A 728 -22.24 0.88 40.01
N ASN A 729 -22.68 -0.25 39.50
CA ASN A 729 -22.02 -1.53 39.72
C ASN A 729 -21.08 -1.89 38.55
N VAL A 730 -20.21 -2.89 38.77
CA VAL A 730 -19.20 -3.33 37.77
C VAL A 730 -19.83 -3.75 36.45
N LEU A 731 -20.99 -4.39 36.49
CA LEU A 731 -21.70 -4.88 35.32
C LEU A 731 -22.29 -3.78 34.46
N GLN A 732 -22.80 -2.73 35.09
CA GLN A 732 -23.29 -1.55 34.41
C GLN A 732 -22.16 -0.79 33.72
N ILE A 733 -20.97 -0.68 34.35
CA ILE A 733 -19.76 -0.11 33.76
C ILE A 733 -19.36 -0.90 32.48
N LEU A 734 -19.28 -2.21 32.62
CA LEU A 734 -18.92 -3.08 31.49
C LEU A 734 -19.97 -3.07 30.37
N ALA A 735 -21.26 -2.85 30.72
CA ALA A 735 -22.31 -2.68 29.73
C ALA A 735 -22.17 -1.36 28.96
N ILE A 736 -21.71 -0.28 29.57
CA ILE A 736 -21.40 0.98 28.90
C ILE A 736 -20.26 0.74 27.89
N ASP A 737 -19.12 0.22 28.35
CA ASP A 737 -17.92 0.08 27.56
C ASP A 737 -18.08 -0.94 26.41
N LEU A 738 -18.55 -2.16 26.72
CA LEU A 738 -18.55 -3.25 25.77
C LEU A 738 -19.79 -3.31 24.88
N LEU A 739 -20.94 -2.96 25.42
CA LEU A 739 -22.21 -3.10 24.71
C LEU A 739 -22.73 -1.78 24.16
N GLY A 740 -22.37 -0.67 24.79
CA GLY A 740 -22.83 0.67 24.44
C GLY A 740 -22.03 1.36 23.38
N GLU A 741 -20.69 1.29 23.41
CA GLU A 741 -19.84 2.11 22.55
C GLU A 741 -19.14 1.38 21.41
N ILE A 742 -18.85 0.09 21.53
CA ILE A 742 -18.10 -0.66 20.52
C ILE A 742 -18.74 -0.54 19.13
N PHE A 743 -20.04 -0.73 19.01
CA PHE A 743 -20.74 -0.68 17.72
C PHE A 743 -20.74 0.72 17.09
N PRO A 744 -21.09 1.81 17.80
CA PRO A 744 -21.01 3.17 17.27
C PRO A 744 -19.59 3.59 16.88
N ILE A 745 -18.57 3.28 17.71
CA ILE A 745 -17.17 3.64 17.40
C ILE A 745 -16.63 2.84 16.21
N ALA A 746 -16.92 1.54 16.12
CA ALA A 746 -16.55 0.74 14.97
C ALA A 746 -17.21 1.25 13.66
N ALA A 747 -18.45 1.72 13.75
CA ALA A 747 -19.15 2.32 12.62
C ALA A 747 -18.60 3.71 12.24
N LEU A 748 -18.08 4.48 13.20
CA LEU A 748 -17.41 5.77 13.01
C LEU A 748 -16.13 5.60 12.16
N GLY A 749 -15.40 4.49 12.32
CA GLY A 749 -14.22 4.17 11.53
C GLY A 749 -14.49 4.11 10.01
N ARG A 750 -15.75 3.95 9.59
CA ARG A 750 -16.18 3.91 8.17
C ARG A 750 -16.77 5.23 7.68
N ASP A 751 -16.70 6.31 8.46
CA ASP A 751 -17.20 7.62 8.03
C ASP A 751 -16.42 8.17 6.85
N ARG A 752 -17.15 8.82 5.95
CA ARG A 752 -16.56 9.54 4.82
C ARG A 752 -15.80 10.77 5.31
N ALA A 753 -14.94 11.29 4.46
CA ALA A 753 -14.28 12.57 4.73
C ALA A 753 -15.32 13.67 4.97
N GLU A 754 -15.16 14.43 6.05
CA GLU A 754 -15.92 15.65 6.28
C GLU A 754 -15.11 16.84 5.73
N GLY A 755 -15.71 17.57 4.80
CA GLY A 755 -15.03 18.70 4.15
C GLY A 755 -13.84 18.30 3.28
N GLU A 756 -12.98 19.24 2.99
CA GLU A 756 -11.83 19.05 2.12
C GLU A 756 -10.58 18.68 2.92
N THR A 757 -10.44 17.40 3.25
CA THR A 757 -9.27 16.86 3.98
C THR A 757 -7.93 17.11 3.27
N MET A 758 -7.99 17.42 1.97
CA MET A 758 -6.82 17.75 1.15
C MET A 758 -6.47 19.25 1.13
N LYS A 759 -7.16 20.08 1.92
CA LYS A 759 -6.76 21.48 2.14
C LYS A 759 -5.93 21.68 3.41
N ASP A 760 -5.91 20.68 4.28
CA ASP A 760 -5.09 20.74 5.48
C ASP A 760 -3.66 20.27 5.18
N PRO A 761 -2.63 20.91 5.78
CA PRO A 761 -1.26 20.43 5.65
C PRO A 761 -1.10 19.03 6.26
N PRO A 762 -0.02 18.31 5.91
CA PRO A 762 0.32 17.04 6.54
C PRO A 762 0.41 17.17 8.05
N ARG A 763 -0.01 16.13 8.75
CA ARG A 763 0.03 16.09 10.21
C ARG A 763 1.50 16.02 10.68
N ASP A 764 1.86 16.86 11.64
CA ASP A 764 3.12 16.71 12.36
C ASP A 764 3.21 15.28 12.98
N PRO A 765 4.21 14.47 12.64
CA PRO A 765 4.36 13.11 13.15
C PRO A 765 4.52 13.04 14.68
N LEU A 766 5.00 14.12 15.29
CA LEU A 766 5.18 14.24 16.74
C LEU A 766 3.89 14.64 17.47
N ARG A 767 2.86 15.08 16.75
CA ARG A 767 1.59 15.47 17.34
C ARG A 767 0.79 14.23 17.76
N ARG A 768 0.71 14.03 19.06
CA ARG A 768 -0.03 12.92 19.69
C ARG A 768 -1.56 13.19 19.68
N ILE A 769 -2.36 12.10 19.65
CA ILE A 769 -3.82 12.17 19.85
C ILE A 769 -4.12 12.80 21.21
N LEU A 770 -3.43 12.33 22.26
CA LEU A 770 -3.52 12.92 23.59
C LEU A 770 -2.55 14.09 23.72
N ASN A 771 -3.07 15.29 23.51
CA ASN A 771 -2.42 16.56 23.81
C ASN A 771 -3.17 17.28 24.95
N LYS A 772 -2.60 18.37 25.46
CA LYS A 772 -3.17 19.13 26.60
C LYS A 772 -4.64 19.53 26.38
N ARG A 773 -5.00 19.87 25.12
CA ARG A 773 -6.37 20.28 24.77
C ARG A 773 -7.32 19.10 24.75
N SER A 774 -6.91 17.97 24.13
CA SER A 774 -7.76 16.76 24.10
C SER A 774 -7.92 16.16 25.49
N ILE A 775 -6.89 16.18 26.34
CA ILE A 775 -7.00 15.76 27.75
C ILE A 775 -8.02 16.64 28.50
N PHE A 776 -7.92 17.98 28.35
CA PHE A 776 -8.90 18.89 28.94
C PHE A 776 -10.33 18.60 28.43
N ASP A 777 -10.49 18.40 27.12
CA ASP A 777 -11.81 18.09 26.52
C ASP A 777 -12.39 16.78 27.05
N ILE A 778 -11.56 15.72 27.21
CA ILE A 778 -11.96 14.43 27.78
C ILE A 778 -12.48 14.62 29.22
N PHE A 779 -11.68 15.25 30.07
CA PHE A 779 -12.07 15.42 31.48
C PHE A 779 -13.24 16.38 31.64
N TRP A 780 -13.35 17.44 30.87
CA TRP A 780 -14.47 18.37 30.91
C TRP A 780 -15.78 17.69 30.48
N ALA A 781 -15.78 17.00 29.36
CA ALA A 781 -16.95 16.28 28.88
C ALA A 781 -17.34 15.12 29.83
N GLY A 782 -16.34 14.38 30.32
CA GLY A 782 -16.52 13.33 31.30
C GLY A 782 -17.12 13.86 32.63
N ALA A 783 -16.60 14.99 33.13
CA ALA A 783 -17.13 15.63 34.34
C ALA A 783 -18.59 16.08 34.16
N LEU A 784 -18.98 16.60 33.01
CA LEU A 784 -20.38 16.93 32.73
C LEU A 784 -21.26 15.68 32.69
N MET A 785 -20.85 14.62 31.98
CA MET A 785 -21.65 13.39 31.89
C MET A 785 -21.79 12.71 33.26
N GLY A 786 -20.68 12.49 33.97
CA GLY A 786 -20.65 11.87 35.29
C GLY A 786 -21.38 12.71 36.32
N GLY A 787 -21.23 14.06 36.25
CA GLY A 787 -21.96 14.99 37.13
C GLY A 787 -23.47 14.90 36.93
N PHE A 788 -23.98 14.92 35.70
CA PHE A 788 -25.39 14.76 35.39
C PHE A 788 -25.92 13.40 35.85
N ALA A 789 -25.11 12.35 35.69
CA ALA A 789 -25.49 11.01 36.15
C ALA A 789 -25.68 10.96 37.67
N ILE A 790 -24.77 11.55 38.45
CA ILE A 790 -24.89 11.65 39.91
C ILE A 790 -26.08 12.54 40.34
N VAL A 791 -26.31 13.66 39.65
CA VAL A 791 -27.49 14.50 39.91
C VAL A 791 -28.77 13.71 39.68
N ASN A 792 -28.91 12.97 38.59
CA ASN A 792 -30.09 12.14 38.34
C ASN A 792 -30.23 10.99 39.34
N TYR A 793 -29.11 10.42 39.80
CA TYR A 793 -29.08 9.42 40.88
C TYR A 793 -29.67 9.96 42.17
N LEU A 794 -29.24 11.13 42.63
CA LEU A 794 -29.73 11.77 43.82
C LEU A 794 -31.18 12.28 43.68
N LEU A 795 -31.53 12.82 42.51
CA LEU A 795 -32.92 13.25 42.22
C LEU A 795 -33.90 12.08 42.26
N PHE A 796 -33.46 10.88 41.89
CA PHE A 796 -34.30 9.68 41.97
C PHE A 796 -34.68 9.38 43.42
N TYR A 797 -33.76 9.39 44.38
CA TYR A 797 -34.02 9.20 45.77
C TYR A 797 -34.96 10.28 46.36
N GLY A 798 -34.68 11.55 46.04
CA GLY A 798 -35.56 12.62 46.48
C GLY A 798 -37.01 12.47 46.01
N ARG A 799 -37.23 11.92 44.82
CA ARG A 799 -38.58 11.62 44.30
C ARG A 799 -39.19 10.34 44.89
N ALA A 800 -38.36 9.36 45.23
CA ALA A 800 -38.78 8.16 45.91
C ALA A 800 -39.15 8.43 47.41
N GLY A 801 -38.88 9.64 47.89
CA GLY A 801 -39.13 10.03 49.30
C GLY A 801 -38.15 9.38 50.28
N ILE A 802 -36.98 8.98 49.84
CA ILE A 802 -35.92 8.32 50.63
C ILE A 802 -34.75 9.28 50.76
N ASP A 803 -34.29 9.52 51.99
CA ASP A 803 -33.03 10.21 52.22
C ASP A 803 -31.86 9.19 52.27
N PRO A 804 -31.08 9.05 51.22
CA PRO A 804 -30.02 8.06 51.17
C PRO A 804 -28.87 8.32 52.15
N PHE A 805 -28.83 9.48 52.85
CA PHE A 805 -27.84 9.83 53.84
C PHE A 805 -28.20 9.38 55.26
N THR A 806 -29.48 9.15 55.50
CA THR A 806 -29.99 8.84 56.84
C THR A 806 -30.76 7.52 56.91
N GLU A 807 -31.23 7.01 55.75
CA GLU A 807 -32.11 5.83 55.70
C GLU A 807 -31.40 4.67 54.96
N VAL A 808 -31.69 3.43 55.35
CA VAL A 808 -31.24 2.24 54.61
C VAL A 808 -32.04 2.15 53.32
N VAL A 809 -31.34 2.22 52.20
CA VAL A 809 -31.97 2.18 50.87
C VAL A 809 -32.45 0.76 50.55
N PRO A 810 -33.76 0.55 50.31
CA PRO A 810 -34.30 -0.76 49.91
C PRO A 810 -33.75 -1.19 48.51
N ALA A 811 -33.60 -2.50 48.29
CA ALA A 811 -33.05 -3.05 47.06
C ALA A 811 -33.92 -2.73 45.81
N ASP A 812 -35.23 -2.62 45.96
CA ASP A 812 -36.17 -2.27 44.91
C ASP A 812 -36.10 -0.79 44.48
N VAL A 813 -35.53 0.08 45.34
CA VAL A 813 -35.23 1.49 45.04
C VAL A 813 -33.79 1.66 44.53
N LEU A 814 -32.85 0.88 45.05
CA LEU A 814 -31.45 0.95 44.66
C LEU A 814 -31.23 0.59 43.16
N ALA A 815 -31.86 -0.50 42.68
CA ALA A 815 -31.70 -0.95 41.32
C ALA A 815 -32.18 0.09 40.28
N PRO A 816 -33.36 0.72 40.35
CA PRO A 816 -33.74 1.83 39.49
C PRO A 816 -32.85 3.07 39.65
N ALA A 817 -32.40 3.39 40.90
CA ALA A 817 -31.48 4.52 41.11
C ALA A 817 -30.14 4.35 40.38
N THR A 818 -29.50 3.18 40.47
CA THR A 818 -28.26 2.88 39.71
C THR A 818 -28.52 2.86 38.20
N THR A 819 -29.74 2.42 37.79
CA THR A 819 -30.16 2.48 36.38
C THR A 819 -30.19 3.92 35.87
N MET A 820 -30.62 4.90 36.68
CA MET A 820 -30.60 6.32 36.31
C MET A 820 -29.19 6.77 35.96
N THR A 821 -28.18 6.37 36.74
CA THR A 821 -26.77 6.68 36.47
C THR A 821 -26.32 6.03 35.17
N TYR A 822 -26.56 4.73 35.02
CA TYR A 822 -26.20 3.94 33.84
C TYR A 822 -26.78 4.54 32.54
N VAL A 823 -28.08 4.77 32.49
CA VAL A 823 -28.79 5.28 31.32
C VAL A 823 -28.39 6.73 31.02
N THR A 824 -28.15 7.57 32.05
CA THR A 824 -27.71 8.95 31.84
C THR A 824 -26.34 8.99 31.18
N ILE A 825 -25.36 8.19 31.64
CA ILE A 825 -24.05 8.09 31.01
C ILE A 825 -24.19 7.58 29.57
N MET A 826 -24.93 6.48 29.37
CA MET A 826 -25.13 5.88 28.03
C MET A 826 -25.71 6.87 27.03
N VAL A 827 -26.79 7.59 27.37
CA VAL A 827 -27.43 8.53 26.45
C VAL A 827 -26.53 9.74 26.18
N CYS A 828 -25.87 10.30 27.20
CA CYS A 828 -24.92 11.40 27.03
C CYS A 828 -23.71 10.96 26.17
N GLN A 829 -23.23 9.75 26.34
CA GLN A 829 -22.13 9.16 25.53
C GLN A 829 -22.53 9.03 24.06
N LEU A 830 -23.69 8.44 23.75
CA LEU A 830 -24.19 8.35 22.38
C LEU A 830 -24.34 9.75 21.75
N VAL A 831 -24.85 10.73 22.49
CA VAL A 831 -24.92 12.13 22.05
C VAL A 831 -23.51 12.69 21.80
N SER A 832 -22.53 12.41 22.67
CA SER A 832 -21.14 12.83 22.52
C SER A 832 -20.49 12.23 21.27
N ILE A 833 -20.70 10.94 21.00
CA ILE A 833 -20.19 10.28 19.79
C ILE A 833 -20.77 10.93 18.53
N VAL A 834 -22.08 11.20 18.50
CA VAL A 834 -22.74 11.90 17.38
C VAL A 834 -22.20 13.33 17.23
N GLN A 835 -22.00 14.06 18.33
CA GLN A 835 -21.48 15.44 18.30
C GLN A 835 -20.04 15.48 17.80
N ARG A 836 -19.15 14.56 18.23
CA ARG A 836 -17.76 14.46 17.78
C ARG A 836 -17.62 14.04 16.32
N ARG A 837 -18.67 13.46 15.74
CA ARG A 837 -18.64 13.00 14.36
C ARG A 837 -18.39 14.13 13.37
N SER A 838 -18.94 15.32 13.63
CA SER A 838 -18.80 16.49 12.74
C SER A 838 -18.07 17.64 13.42
N VAL A 839 -17.11 18.24 12.70
CA VAL A 839 -16.39 19.45 13.13
C VAL A 839 -17.33 20.68 13.11
N HIS A 840 -18.38 20.65 12.28
CA HIS A 840 -19.36 21.74 12.13
C HIS A 840 -20.50 21.68 13.17
N GLY A 841 -20.51 20.65 14.04
CA GLY A 841 -21.46 20.50 15.12
C GLY A 841 -22.54 19.45 14.86
N PHE A 842 -23.48 19.38 15.82
CA PHE A 842 -24.50 18.34 15.83
C PHE A 842 -25.53 18.45 14.69
N PHE A 843 -25.95 19.67 14.33
CA PHE A 843 -27.02 19.93 13.35
C PHE A 843 -26.48 20.11 11.93
N THR A 844 -25.82 19.09 11.37
CA THR A 844 -25.27 19.14 10.02
C THR A 844 -25.81 18.01 9.15
N ARG A 845 -25.90 18.24 7.81
CA ARG A 845 -26.29 17.18 6.86
C ARG A 845 -25.31 16.00 6.87
N TYR A 846 -24.08 16.24 7.27
CA TYR A 846 -23.05 15.20 7.38
C TYR A 846 -23.48 14.06 8.32
N GLN A 847 -24.24 14.33 9.37
CA GLN A 847 -24.74 13.34 10.33
C GLN A 847 -25.54 12.20 9.66
N PHE A 848 -26.13 12.43 8.52
CA PHE A 848 -26.96 11.45 7.80
C PHE A 848 -26.22 10.71 6.68
N THR A 849 -24.91 10.92 6.52
CA THR A 849 -24.12 10.32 5.42
C THR A 849 -23.76 8.84 5.64
N ASN A 850 -23.78 8.35 6.87
CA ASN A 850 -23.44 6.97 7.24
C ASN A 850 -24.62 6.24 7.86
N ARG A 851 -25.30 5.40 7.07
CA ARG A 851 -26.45 4.60 7.54
C ARG A 851 -26.03 3.54 8.57
N THR A 852 -24.83 2.94 8.42
CA THR A 852 -24.32 1.93 9.35
C THR A 852 -24.06 2.52 10.74
N PHE A 853 -23.68 3.78 10.83
CA PHE A 853 -23.51 4.47 12.09
C PHE A 853 -24.85 4.61 12.85
N TRP A 854 -25.92 5.03 12.17
CA TRP A 854 -27.24 5.15 12.81
C TRP A 854 -27.85 3.79 13.18
N LEU A 855 -27.56 2.75 12.38
CA LEU A 855 -27.91 1.38 12.74
C LEU A 855 -27.18 0.96 14.02
N ALA A 856 -25.89 1.26 14.13
CA ALA A 856 -25.08 0.95 15.32
C ALA A 856 -25.59 1.70 16.57
N ILE A 857 -25.95 2.98 16.44
CA ILE A 857 -26.63 3.75 17.51
C ILE A 857 -27.95 3.07 17.90
N GLY A 858 -28.77 2.67 16.93
CA GLY A 858 -30.02 1.96 17.17
C GLY A 858 -29.81 0.63 17.90
N VAL A 859 -28.78 -0.13 17.55
CA VAL A 859 -28.42 -1.38 18.25
C VAL A 859 -27.98 -1.10 19.68
N ALA A 860 -27.14 -0.07 19.93
CA ALA A 860 -26.71 0.30 21.26
C ALA A 860 -27.91 0.70 22.15
N VAL A 861 -28.84 1.50 21.61
CA VAL A 861 -30.09 1.87 22.29
C VAL A 861 -30.98 0.64 22.58
N ALA A 862 -31.11 -0.27 21.61
CA ALA A 862 -31.89 -1.50 21.82
C ALA A 862 -31.29 -2.39 22.91
N ILE A 863 -29.95 -2.55 22.93
CA ILE A 863 -29.25 -3.30 23.99
C ILE A 863 -29.49 -2.62 25.35
N MET A 864 -29.37 -1.30 25.46
CA MET A 864 -29.63 -0.56 26.67
C MET A 864 -31.06 -0.79 27.20
N LEU A 865 -32.07 -0.75 26.32
CA LEU A 865 -33.47 -1.01 26.67
C LEU A 865 -33.69 -2.46 27.13
N VAL A 866 -33.02 -3.43 26.50
CA VAL A 866 -33.03 -4.85 26.90
C VAL A 866 -32.45 -4.99 28.31
N ILE A 867 -31.34 -4.34 28.63
CA ILE A 867 -30.69 -4.37 29.95
C ILE A 867 -31.59 -3.77 31.01
N VAL A 868 -32.36 -2.74 30.70
CA VAL A 868 -33.24 -2.05 31.68
C VAL A 868 -34.57 -2.77 31.86
N TYR A 869 -35.18 -3.32 30.78
CA TYR A 869 -36.61 -3.75 30.86
C TYR A 869 -36.83 -5.25 30.73
N VAL A 870 -35.85 -6.07 30.29
CA VAL A 870 -36.02 -7.53 30.25
C VAL A 870 -35.65 -8.12 31.61
N PRO A 871 -36.62 -8.67 32.41
CA PRO A 871 -36.39 -9.00 33.79
C PRO A 871 -35.19 -9.90 34.10
N PHE A 872 -34.98 -10.92 33.28
CA PHE A 872 -33.82 -11.82 33.39
C PHE A 872 -32.50 -11.08 33.21
N VAL A 873 -32.41 -10.21 32.17
CA VAL A 873 -31.22 -9.41 31.86
C VAL A 873 -31.04 -8.32 32.91
N ALA A 874 -32.09 -7.63 33.27
CA ALA A 874 -32.08 -6.59 34.32
C ALA A 874 -31.58 -7.14 35.65
N GLY A 875 -32.06 -8.31 36.08
CA GLY A 875 -31.57 -9.00 37.27
C GLY A 875 -30.08 -9.34 37.21
N PHE A 876 -29.58 -9.73 36.01
CA PHE A 876 -28.15 -10.00 35.79
C PHE A 876 -27.31 -8.73 35.95
N PHE A 877 -27.71 -7.61 35.33
CA PHE A 877 -26.96 -6.34 35.36
C PHE A 877 -27.25 -5.51 36.65
N GLY A 878 -28.16 -5.96 37.52
CA GLY A 878 -28.55 -5.22 38.70
C GLY A 878 -29.24 -3.90 38.35
N THR A 879 -30.02 -3.88 37.26
CA THR A 879 -30.83 -2.73 36.83
C THR A 879 -32.28 -2.91 37.23
N GLY A 880 -33.00 -1.79 37.34
CA GLY A 880 -34.43 -1.78 37.58
C GLY A 880 -35.15 -0.89 36.56
N ALA A 881 -36.41 -1.23 36.29
CA ALA A 881 -37.21 -0.44 35.35
C ALA A 881 -37.39 0.99 35.86
N ILE A 882 -37.21 1.97 34.98
CA ILE A 882 -37.41 3.40 35.25
C ILE A 882 -38.65 3.91 34.53
N SER A 883 -39.31 4.92 35.12
CA SER A 883 -40.54 5.51 34.61
C SER A 883 -40.32 6.45 33.43
N LEU A 884 -41.37 6.83 32.69
CA LEU A 884 -41.29 7.84 31.64
C LEU A 884 -40.84 9.22 32.18
N LEU A 885 -41.13 9.53 33.41
CA LEU A 885 -40.66 10.77 34.05
C LEU A 885 -39.14 10.73 34.24
N ASP A 886 -38.59 9.56 34.63
CA ASP A 886 -37.16 9.34 34.79
C ASP A 886 -36.44 9.52 33.45
N TRP A 887 -36.98 8.96 32.35
CA TRP A 887 -36.49 9.23 30.99
C TRP A 887 -36.52 10.72 30.65
N GLY A 888 -37.51 11.48 31.14
CA GLY A 888 -37.54 12.93 30.97
C GLY A 888 -36.31 13.61 31.58
N PHE A 889 -35.86 13.20 32.79
CA PHE A 889 -34.65 13.72 33.42
C PHE A 889 -33.35 13.29 32.67
N VAL A 890 -33.29 12.05 32.19
CA VAL A 890 -32.17 11.56 31.37
C VAL A 890 -32.04 12.36 30.06
N LEU A 891 -33.15 12.57 29.36
CA LEU A 891 -33.15 13.34 28.11
C LEU A 891 -32.84 14.83 28.35
N LEU A 892 -33.32 15.40 29.45
CA LEU A 892 -32.98 16.77 29.86
C LEU A 892 -31.47 16.89 30.10
N ALA A 893 -30.85 15.95 30.83
CA ALA A 893 -29.40 15.91 31.03
C ALA A 893 -28.64 15.82 29.70
N ALA A 894 -29.07 14.98 28.76
CA ALA A 894 -28.49 14.84 27.46
C ALA A 894 -28.60 16.12 26.58
N VAL A 895 -29.74 16.81 26.63
CA VAL A 895 -29.96 18.08 25.92
C VAL A 895 -29.06 19.18 26.49
N VAL A 896 -28.99 19.30 27.83
CA VAL A 896 -28.11 20.27 28.49
C VAL A 896 -26.67 19.95 28.23
N PHE A 897 -26.26 18.68 28.26
CA PHE A 897 -24.92 18.24 27.88
C PHE A 897 -24.59 18.67 26.44
N LEU A 898 -25.48 18.37 25.49
CA LEU A 898 -25.29 18.78 24.10
C LEU A 898 -25.15 20.30 23.94
N ALA A 899 -26.02 21.07 24.62
CA ALA A 899 -25.96 22.52 24.56
C ALA A 899 -24.63 23.08 25.09
N LEU A 900 -24.10 22.55 26.21
CA LEU A 900 -22.81 22.96 26.76
C LEU A 900 -21.65 22.56 25.84
N ARG A 901 -21.72 21.38 25.20
CA ARG A 901 -20.72 20.94 24.24
C ARG A 901 -20.73 21.80 22.96
N GLU A 902 -21.91 22.15 22.46
CA GLU A 902 -22.02 23.06 21.29
C GLU A 902 -21.55 24.48 21.64
N LEU A 903 -21.83 24.98 22.83
CA LEU A 903 -21.31 26.26 23.34
C LEU A 903 -19.78 26.22 23.43
N GLN A 904 -19.19 25.16 23.98
CA GLN A 904 -17.75 24.97 24.05
C GLN A 904 -17.12 24.98 22.64
N ARG A 905 -17.77 24.34 21.67
CA ARG A 905 -17.34 24.35 20.23
C ARG A 905 -17.38 25.76 19.65
N VAL A 906 -18.47 26.49 19.83
CA VAL A 906 -18.62 27.85 19.33
C VAL A 906 -17.57 28.80 19.93
N LEU A 907 -17.23 28.63 21.19
CA LEU A 907 -16.18 29.39 21.87
C LEU A 907 -14.75 28.98 21.45
N GLY A 908 -14.59 28.00 20.55
CA GLY A 908 -13.29 27.54 20.08
C GLY A 908 -12.47 26.76 21.10
N LEU A 909 -13.08 26.36 22.22
CA LEU A 909 -12.42 25.60 23.30
C LEU A 909 -12.34 24.09 23.02
N SER A 910 -13.13 23.60 22.07
CA SER A 910 -13.10 22.23 21.56
C SER A 910 -12.77 22.24 20.07
N ARG A 911 -11.49 22.30 19.71
CA ARG A 911 -11.02 21.97 18.36
C ARG A 911 -10.36 20.59 18.44
N VAL A 912 -11.13 19.57 18.18
CA VAL A 912 -10.64 18.20 17.95
C VAL A 912 -10.50 17.96 16.47
#